data_9aeee7a07a6efa2fd23d6c7bdebcc9b1
#
_entry.id   9aeee7a07a6efa2fd23d6c7bdebcc9b1
#
_cell.length_a   1.000
_cell.length_b   1.000
_cell.length_c   1.000
_cell.angle_alpha   90.00
_cell.angle_beta   90.00
_cell.angle_gamma   90.00
#
_symmetry.space_group_name_H-M   'P 1'
#
loop_
_entity.id
_entity.type
_entity.pdbx_description
1 polymer ?
#
loop_
_entity_poly.entity_id
_entity_poly.type
_entity_poly.pdbx_seq_one_letter_code
_entity_poly.pdbx_strand_id
1 'polypeptide(L)'
;MSIPHGFIQELLTRVDVVDVVGRYVQLKKTGANYSGLCPFHSEKSPSFTVSPSKQFYHCFGCGKNGDAINFLMEHNGMGFVDAVQELAQQHGMQVPDDHTSAQDRIRAEARRQQQATLADVLEKAASSYKKQLKTSPRAIEYLKQRGLSGEIAARFGLGYAPAGWRHLSTVFADYADPLLEESGLVVHHAEPAGLHHPDAPPGAADDKTEERRYDRFRDRIMFPIRNVKGQCIGFGGRVLGDEKPKYLNSPETPVFSKGHELYGLFEARTALREHGYALITEGYMDVVALAQLGFANAVATLGTACTAEHVHKLFRFTDQVVFSFDGDAAGRRAARKALEAALPYATDTRNVKFLFLPPEHDPDSYIRAHGSEAFANQVQQAMPLSRFVIEAAKEGCDLQNTEGRARLASQAAPLWRALPEGVFKRQLLDELAGLVHLAANDLQALWGDSVPTHARGQSRVAYAAQPSETDSSHPVTTEIPLPYTTRSPVRSAVGKARQMRPRHTPMALHTRADHALRYLLTDTHAWDSLSHAAHDVLLQQPAPHGACFAWIERQYLQHGPQPWSALRMALQEPSHADMLALAERLMQSDHRLVEPDQGEFLRNVHALHLEQLKQQQAVAYAQHDLAMATQLGQQIARLQQISSSRPEEM
;
A
#
# COMPACT_ATOMS: atom_id res chain seq x y z
N MET A 1 -11.03 3.26 -15.82
CA MET A 1 -11.68 2.68 -17.02
C MET A 1 -13.17 2.90 -16.90
N SER A 2 -13.76 3.68 -17.79
CA SER A 2 -15.19 3.88 -17.90
C SER A 2 -15.72 2.94 -18.99
N ILE A 3 -16.49 1.92 -18.61
CA ILE A 3 -17.13 1.02 -19.59
C ILE A 3 -18.40 1.71 -20.09
N PRO A 4 -18.61 1.85 -21.42
CA PRO A 4 -19.78 2.51 -21.97
C PRO A 4 -21.07 1.83 -21.50
N HIS A 5 -22.05 2.63 -21.05
CA HIS A 5 -23.33 2.13 -20.54
C HIS A 5 -24.07 1.27 -21.58
N GLY A 6 -23.97 1.63 -22.87
CA GLY A 6 -24.55 0.84 -23.97
C GLY A 6 -23.97 -0.58 -24.08
N PHE A 7 -22.67 -0.75 -23.83
CA PHE A 7 -22.04 -2.06 -23.81
C PHE A 7 -22.53 -2.94 -22.65
N ILE A 8 -22.67 -2.33 -21.45
CA ILE A 8 -23.19 -3.05 -20.27
C ILE A 8 -24.60 -3.57 -20.56
N GLN A 9 -25.43 -2.75 -21.18
CA GLN A 9 -26.78 -3.14 -21.58
C GLN A 9 -26.78 -4.27 -22.60
N GLU A 10 -25.94 -4.17 -23.63
CA GLU A 10 -25.79 -5.22 -24.65
C GLU A 10 -25.29 -6.54 -24.02
N LEU A 11 -24.31 -6.47 -23.13
CA LEU A 11 -23.80 -7.63 -22.39
C LEU A 11 -24.93 -8.30 -21.60
N LEU A 12 -25.67 -7.54 -20.82
CA LEU A 12 -26.78 -8.06 -20.00
C LEU A 12 -27.92 -8.66 -20.84
N THR A 13 -28.10 -8.26 -22.11
CA THR A 13 -29.07 -8.91 -23.01
C THR A 13 -28.62 -10.28 -23.53
N ARG A 14 -27.30 -10.53 -23.53
CA ARG A 14 -26.72 -11.82 -24.00
C ARG A 14 -26.45 -12.80 -22.85
N VAL A 15 -26.34 -12.29 -21.64
CA VAL A 15 -26.07 -13.09 -20.44
C VAL A 15 -27.38 -13.56 -19.82
N ASP A 16 -27.55 -14.87 -19.61
CA ASP A 16 -28.67 -15.39 -18.82
C ASP A 16 -28.27 -15.47 -17.34
N VAL A 17 -28.97 -14.73 -16.49
CA VAL A 17 -28.74 -14.73 -15.04
C VAL A 17 -28.90 -16.13 -14.43
N VAL A 18 -29.80 -16.97 -15.00
CA VAL A 18 -30.02 -18.35 -14.53
C VAL A 18 -28.77 -19.19 -14.76
N ASP A 19 -28.12 -19.04 -15.92
CA ASP A 19 -26.90 -19.76 -16.24
C ASP A 19 -25.71 -19.31 -15.36
N VAL A 20 -25.60 -18.00 -15.10
CA VAL A 20 -24.56 -17.46 -14.24
C VAL A 20 -24.71 -17.93 -12.80
N VAL A 21 -25.90 -17.77 -12.24
CA VAL A 21 -26.20 -18.17 -10.87
C VAL A 21 -26.19 -19.68 -10.71
N GLY A 22 -26.67 -20.44 -11.69
CA GLY A 22 -26.75 -21.89 -11.67
C GLY A 22 -25.39 -22.61 -11.56
N ARG A 23 -24.28 -21.92 -11.87
CA ARG A 23 -22.91 -22.44 -11.65
C ARG A 23 -22.52 -22.51 -10.19
N TYR A 24 -23.18 -21.73 -9.34
CA TYR A 24 -22.84 -21.55 -7.93
C TYR A 24 -23.97 -22.01 -6.99
N VAL A 25 -25.22 -22.00 -7.46
CA VAL A 25 -26.42 -22.32 -6.68
C VAL A 25 -27.20 -23.41 -7.38
N GLN A 26 -27.57 -24.45 -6.63
CA GLN A 26 -28.53 -25.46 -7.14
C GLN A 26 -29.90 -24.85 -7.29
N LEU A 27 -30.25 -24.49 -8.51
CA LEU A 27 -31.56 -23.90 -8.84
C LEU A 27 -32.58 -24.99 -9.24
N LYS A 28 -33.78 -24.90 -8.67
CA LYS A 28 -34.94 -25.73 -9.04
C LYS A 28 -36.00 -24.84 -9.67
N LYS A 29 -36.57 -25.27 -10.79
CA LYS A 29 -37.63 -24.52 -11.47
C LYS A 29 -38.90 -24.52 -10.61
N THR A 30 -39.41 -23.33 -10.34
CA THR A 30 -40.61 -23.10 -9.53
C THR A 30 -41.53 -22.13 -10.28
N GLY A 31 -42.45 -22.70 -11.06
CA GLY A 31 -43.32 -21.92 -11.97
C GLY A 31 -42.52 -21.22 -13.07
N ALA A 32 -42.65 -19.89 -13.19
CA ALA A 32 -41.93 -19.06 -14.15
C ALA A 32 -40.52 -18.70 -13.72
N ASN A 33 -40.13 -18.93 -12.46
CA ASN A 33 -38.86 -18.58 -11.87
C ASN A 33 -38.06 -19.83 -11.44
N TYR A 34 -36.83 -19.62 -11.01
CA TYR A 34 -35.99 -20.64 -10.36
C TYR A 34 -35.83 -20.28 -8.90
N SER A 35 -35.76 -21.28 -8.00
CA SER A 35 -35.49 -21.05 -6.59
C SER A 35 -34.39 -21.98 -6.07
N GLY A 36 -33.66 -21.54 -5.07
CA GLY A 36 -32.57 -22.27 -4.42
C GLY A 36 -32.27 -21.74 -3.03
N LEU A 37 -31.28 -22.35 -2.35
CA LEU A 37 -30.76 -21.82 -1.11
C LEU A 37 -29.90 -20.60 -1.43
N CYS A 38 -30.03 -19.56 -0.62
CA CYS A 38 -29.29 -18.32 -0.82
C CYS A 38 -27.78 -18.52 -0.63
N PRO A 39 -26.93 -18.06 -1.57
CA PRO A 39 -25.49 -18.15 -1.40
C PRO A 39 -24.91 -17.03 -0.53
N PHE A 40 -25.73 -16.07 -0.08
CA PHE A 40 -25.31 -14.88 0.66
C PHE A 40 -25.63 -14.95 2.16
N HIS A 41 -26.51 -15.85 2.60
CA HIS A 41 -26.78 -16.10 4.00
C HIS A 41 -27.14 -17.57 4.22
N SER A 42 -26.98 -18.06 5.45
CA SER A 42 -27.27 -19.44 5.80
C SER A 42 -28.78 -19.62 6.02
N GLU A 43 -29.41 -20.56 5.27
CA GLU A 43 -30.84 -20.88 5.40
C GLU A 43 -31.10 -22.37 5.17
N LYS A 44 -32.20 -22.88 5.73
CA LYS A 44 -32.62 -24.28 5.56
C LYS A 44 -33.73 -24.45 4.51
N SER A 45 -34.44 -23.37 4.21
CA SER A 45 -35.53 -23.35 3.23
C SER A 45 -35.23 -22.37 2.11
N PRO A 46 -35.48 -22.70 0.84
CA PRO A 46 -35.15 -21.83 -0.28
C PRO A 46 -35.89 -20.49 -0.23
N SER A 47 -35.18 -19.39 -0.08
CA SER A 47 -35.73 -18.04 -0.19
C SER A 47 -35.10 -17.23 -1.34
N PHE A 48 -34.13 -17.81 -2.04
CA PHE A 48 -33.43 -17.18 -3.16
C PHE A 48 -34.16 -17.52 -4.47
N THR A 49 -34.57 -16.49 -5.21
CA THR A 49 -35.33 -16.63 -6.45
C THR A 49 -34.61 -15.95 -7.60
N VAL A 50 -34.55 -16.61 -8.76
CA VAL A 50 -33.98 -16.07 -10.00
C VAL A 50 -35.08 -16.03 -11.05
N SER A 51 -35.28 -14.84 -11.64
CA SER A 51 -36.31 -14.62 -12.67
C SER A 51 -35.66 -14.53 -14.07
N PRO A 52 -35.83 -15.52 -14.93
CA PRO A 52 -35.28 -15.48 -16.29
C PRO A 52 -35.93 -14.38 -17.15
N SER A 53 -37.19 -14.06 -16.92
CA SER A 53 -37.90 -13.01 -17.68
C SER A 53 -37.47 -11.59 -17.31
N LYS A 54 -37.01 -11.39 -16.06
CA LYS A 54 -36.53 -10.10 -15.56
C LYS A 54 -35.01 -10.01 -15.56
N GLN A 55 -34.30 -11.10 -15.82
CA GLN A 55 -32.82 -11.21 -15.72
C GLN A 55 -32.31 -10.70 -14.37
N PHE A 56 -32.95 -11.16 -13.28
CA PHE A 56 -32.77 -10.61 -11.95
C PHE A 56 -32.91 -11.69 -10.88
N TYR A 57 -32.06 -11.64 -9.85
CA TYR A 57 -32.22 -12.48 -8.66
C TYR A 57 -32.66 -11.65 -7.45
N HIS A 58 -33.37 -12.28 -6.53
CA HIS A 58 -33.78 -11.68 -5.26
C HIS A 58 -33.87 -12.76 -4.18
N CYS A 59 -33.29 -12.47 -3.02
CA CYS A 59 -33.43 -13.28 -1.83
C CYS A 59 -34.47 -12.66 -0.88
N PHE A 60 -35.55 -13.36 -0.59
CA PHE A 60 -36.57 -12.90 0.35
C PHE A 60 -36.15 -13.04 1.81
N GLY A 61 -35.06 -13.76 2.12
CA GLY A 61 -34.52 -13.90 3.46
C GLY A 61 -33.59 -12.74 3.86
N CYS A 62 -32.58 -12.39 3.03
CA CYS A 62 -31.60 -11.36 3.34
C CYS A 62 -31.75 -10.08 2.51
N GLY A 63 -32.71 -10.00 1.57
CA GLY A 63 -32.91 -8.81 0.73
C GLY A 63 -31.90 -8.60 -0.40
N LYS A 64 -30.87 -9.41 -0.50
CA LYS A 64 -29.85 -9.32 -1.57
C LYS A 64 -30.52 -9.55 -2.93
N ASN A 65 -30.20 -8.68 -3.88
CA ASN A 65 -30.80 -8.69 -5.21
C ASN A 65 -29.90 -8.06 -6.25
N GLY A 66 -30.10 -8.36 -7.54
CA GLY A 66 -29.33 -7.79 -8.63
C GLY A 66 -29.39 -8.60 -9.92
N ASP A 67 -28.62 -8.15 -10.91
CA ASP A 67 -28.39 -8.82 -12.19
C ASP A 67 -27.18 -9.79 -12.14
N ALA A 68 -26.78 -10.33 -13.27
CA ALA A 68 -25.64 -11.24 -13.39
C ALA A 68 -24.30 -10.59 -12.98
N ILE A 69 -24.12 -9.29 -13.25
CA ILE A 69 -22.92 -8.55 -12.87
C ILE A 69 -22.88 -8.40 -11.35
N ASN A 70 -23.96 -7.93 -10.75
CA ASN A 70 -24.09 -7.78 -9.30
C ASN A 70 -23.90 -9.12 -8.57
N PHE A 71 -24.41 -10.22 -9.15
CA PHE A 71 -24.21 -11.55 -8.58
C PHE A 71 -22.72 -11.92 -8.50
N LEU A 72 -21.95 -11.72 -9.58
CA LEU A 72 -20.50 -12.01 -9.56
C LEU A 72 -19.74 -11.09 -8.62
N MET A 73 -20.11 -9.82 -8.57
CA MET A 73 -19.50 -8.87 -7.63
C MET A 73 -19.70 -9.31 -6.18
N GLU A 74 -20.93 -9.65 -5.81
CA GLU A 74 -21.27 -10.01 -4.43
C GLU A 74 -20.91 -11.44 -4.06
N HIS A 75 -21.04 -12.39 -5.00
CA HIS A 75 -20.73 -13.79 -4.73
C HIS A 75 -19.23 -14.09 -4.79
N ASN A 76 -18.52 -13.58 -5.80
CA ASN A 76 -17.10 -13.86 -6.02
C ASN A 76 -16.18 -12.76 -5.47
N GLY A 77 -16.73 -11.63 -4.98
CA GLY A 77 -15.95 -10.47 -4.53
C GLY A 77 -15.20 -9.78 -5.67
N MET A 78 -15.70 -9.89 -6.89
CA MET A 78 -15.08 -9.29 -8.08
C MET A 78 -15.35 -7.78 -8.11
N GLY A 79 -14.41 -6.99 -8.68
CA GLY A 79 -14.70 -5.61 -9.04
C GLY A 79 -15.70 -5.53 -10.19
N PHE A 80 -16.39 -4.38 -10.33
CA PHE A 80 -17.34 -4.17 -11.43
C PHE A 80 -16.72 -4.44 -12.80
N VAL A 81 -15.52 -3.89 -13.03
CA VAL A 81 -14.80 -4.08 -14.30
C VAL A 81 -14.44 -5.55 -14.52
N ASP A 82 -14.00 -6.25 -13.47
CA ASP A 82 -13.65 -7.68 -13.56
C ASP A 82 -14.89 -8.55 -13.85
N ALA A 83 -16.03 -8.25 -13.20
CA ALA A 83 -17.29 -8.98 -13.43
C ALA A 83 -17.80 -8.77 -14.86
N VAL A 84 -17.75 -7.53 -15.37
CA VAL A 84 -18.14 -7.22 -16.76
C VAL A 84 -17.20 -7.91 -17.75
N GLN A 85 -15.89 -7.91 -17.50
CA GLN A 85 -14.91 -8.59 -18.36
C GLN A 85 -15.08 -10.11 -18.37
N GLU A 86 -15.34 -10.71 -17.20
CA GLU A 86 -15.59 -12.14 -17.06
C GLU A 86 -16.82 -12.57 -17.90
N LEU A 87 -17.94 -11.85 -17.75
CA LEU A 87 -19.16 -12.13 -18.52
C LEU A 87 -18.99 -11.87 -20.01
N ALA A 88 -18.32 -10.79 -20.37
CA ALA A 88 -18.03 -10.46 -21.78
C ALA A 88 -17.18 -11.55 -22.44
N GLN A 89 -16.15 -12.03 -21.76
CA GLN A 89 -15.29 -13.11 -22.25
C GLN A 89 -16.07 -14.41 -22.45
N GLN A 90 -16.95 -14.76 -21.50
CA GLN A 90 -17.78 -15.97 -21.60
C GLN A 90 -18.75 -15.94 -22.79
N HIS A 91 -19.17 -14.74 -23.20
CA HIS A 91 -20.11 -14.55 -24.32
C HIS A 91 -19.43 -14.06 -25.62
N GLY A 92 -18.08 -14.15 -25.70
CA GLY A 92 -17.32 -13.75 -26.89
C GLY A 92 -17.38 -12.26 -27.22
N MET A 93 -17.69 -11.40 -26.22
CA MET A 93 -17.76 -9.96 -26.38
C MET A 93 -16.45 -9.31 -25.91
N GLN A 94 -16.01 -8.29 -26.63
CA GLN A 94 -14.89 -7.45 -26.20
C GLN A 94 -15.41 -6.19 -25.54
N VAL A 95 -14.96 -5.92 -24.34
CA VAL A 95 -15.30 -4.68 -23.61
C VAL A 95 -14.70 -3.49 -24.37
N PRO A 96 -15.52 -2.54 -24.88
CA PRO A 96 -15.01 -1.34 -25.52
C PRO A 96 -14.31 -0.47 -24.48
N ASP A 97 -13.17 0.05 -24.83
CA ASP A 97 -12.44 1.02 -24.02
C ASP A 97 -12.37 2.31 -24.84
N ASP A 98 -13.16 3.31 -24.47
CA ASP A 98 -13.40 4.54 -25.25
C ASP A 98 -12.15 5.41 -25.46
N HIS A 99 -11.03 5.10 -24.79
CA HIS A 99 -9.82 5.93 -24.81
C HIS A 99 -8.52 5.17 -25.07
N THR A 100 -8.56 3.88 -25.37
CA THR A 100 -7.33 3.11 -25.62
C THR A 100 -7.01 3.00 -27.10
N SER A 101 -5.79 3.40 -27.46
CA SER A 101 -5.24 3.20 -28.79
C SER A 101 -5.13 1.70 -29.13
N ALA A 102 -5.05 1.34 -30.40
CA ALA A 102 -4.80 -0.04 -30.83
C ALA A 102 -3.53 -0.62 -30.16
N GLN A 103 -2.53 0.22 -29.89
CA GLN A 103 -1.31 -0.13 -29.16
C GLN A 103 -1.57 -0.50 -27.71
N ASP A 104 -2.47 0.21 -27.01
CA ASP A 104 -2.79 -0.08 -25.61
C ASP A 104 -3.60 -1.38 -25.46
N ARG A 105 -4.44 -1.70 -26.45
CA ARG A 105 -5.13 -3.02 -26.53
C ARG A 105 -4.13 -4.17 -26.68
N ILE A 106 -3.17 -4.05 -27.58
CA ILE A 106 -2.11 -5.05 -27.78
C ILE A 106 -1.29 -5.21 -26.48
N ARG A 107 -0.96 -4.11 -25.81
CA ARG A 107 -0.24 -4.14 -24.52
C ARG A 107 -1.07 -4.78 -23.40
N ALA A 108 -2.36 -4.49 -23.31
CA ALA A 108 -3.26 -5.09 -22.32
C ALA A 108 -3.42 -6.59 -22.55
N GLU A 109 -3.52 -7.03 -23.80
CA GLU A 109 -3.61 -8.45 -24.15
C GLU A 109 -2.29 -9.18 -23.89
N ALA A 110 -1.15 -8.58 -24.26
CA ALA A 110 0.18 -9.11 -23.93
C ALA A 110 0.37 -9.24 -22.41
N ARG A 111 -0.05 -8.24 -21.63
CA ARG A 111 0.02 -8.27 -20.16
C ARG A 111 -0.87 -9.38 -19.56
N ARG A 112 -2.07 -9.59 -20.09
CA ARG A 112 -2.95 -10.69 -19.66
C ARG A 112 -2.34 -12.06 -19.97
N GLN A 113 -1.78 -12.22 -21.16
CA GLN A 113 -1.10 -13.45 -21.55
C GLN A 113 0.10 -13.73 -20.66
N GLN A 114 0.91 -12.72 -20.37
CA GLN A 114 2.05 -12.81 -19.45
C GLN A 114 1.60 -13.20 -18.03
N GLN A 115 0.53 -12.58 -17.51
CA GLN A 115 -0.02 -12.93 -16.19
C GLN A 115 -0.53 -14.36 -16.13
N ALA A 116 -1.19 -14.87 -17.19
CA ALA A 116 -1.61 -16.26 -17.26
C ALA A 116 -0.42 -17.20 -17.23
N THR A 117 0.63 -16.91 -17.99
CA THR A 117 1.86 -17.71 -18.05
C THR A 117 2.61 -17.72 -16.73
N LEU A 118 2.68 -16.59 -16.02
CA LEU A 118 3.27 -16.51 -14.67
C LEU A 118 2.46 -17.33 -13.65
N ALA A 119 1.13 -17.30 -13.72
CA ALA A 119 0.28 -18.10 -12.84
C ALA A 119 0.49 -19.59 -13.06
N ASP A 120 0.67 -20.05 -14.30
CA ASP A 120 0.97 -21.46 -14.63
C ASP A 120 2.32 -21.91 -14.07
N VAL A 121 3.35 -21.05 -14.16
CA VAL A 121 4.68 -21.29 -13.59
C VAL A 121 4.59 -21.42 -12.06
N LEU A 122 3.89 -20.52 -11.39
CA LEU A 122 3.70 -20.54 -9.94
C LEU A 122 2.90 -21.76 -9.48
N GLU A 123 1.86 -22.17 -10.20
CA GLU A 123 1.06 -23.37 -9.87
C GLU A 123 1.87 -24.65 -10.04
N LYS A 124 2.73 -24.73 -11.07
CA LYS A 124 3.66 -25.85 -11.27
C LYS A 124 4.67 -25.95 -10.13
N ALA A 125 5.21 -24.81 -9.67
CA ALA A 125 6.10 -24.77 -8.50
C ALA A 125 5.35 -25.18 -7.22
N ALA A 126 4.13 -24.68 -6.98
CA ALA A 126 3.28 -25.05 -5.85
C ALA A 126 3.01 -26.55 -5.80
N SER A 127 2.69 -27.15 -6.95
CA SER A 127 2.49 -28.59 -7.10
C SER A 127 3.75 -29.40 -6.76
N SER A 128 4.93 -28.91 -7.15
CA SER A 128 6.22 -29.53 -6.80
C SER A 128 6.48 -29.44 -5.30
N TYR A 129 6.37 -28.26 -4.69
CA TYR A 129 6.58 -28.09 -3.25
C TYR A 129 5.59 -28.94 -2.42
N LYS A 130 4.34 -29.07 -2.86
CA LYS A 130 3.35 -29.95 -2.22
C LYS A 130 3.75 -31.43 -2.29
N LYS A 131 4.36 -31.88 -3.40
CA LYS A 131 4.91 -33.25 -3.51
C LYS A 131 6.09 -33.42 -2.57
N GLN A 132 7.01 -32.45 -2.51
CA GLN A 132 8.19 -32.49 -1.65
C GLN A 132 7.82 -32.52 -0.16
N LEU A 133 6.78 -31.81 0.26
CA LEU A 133 6.30 -31.88 1.65
C LEU A 133 5.90 -33.31 2.03
N LYS A 134 5.19 -34.03 1.15
CA LYS A 134 4.75 -35.42 1.40
C LYS A 134 5.89 -36.39 1.59
N THR A 135 7.06 -36.09 1.03
CA THR A 135 8.26 -36.97 1.04
C THR A 135 9.33 -36.54 2.04
N SER A 136 9.13 -35.41 2.75
CA SER A 136 10.08 -34.88 3.73
C SER A 136 9.62 -35.14 5.16
N PRO A 137 10.18 -36.15 5.86
CA PRO A 137 9.83 -36.42 7.27
C PRO A 137 10.10 -35.24 8.19
N ARG A 138 11.21 -34.51 7.96
CA ARG A 138 11.58 -33.31 8.74
C ARG A 138 10.53 -32.18 8.63
N ALA A 139 10.05 -31.91 7.42
CA ALA A 139 9.03 -30.88 7.20
C ALA A 139 7.66 -31.30 7.78
N ILE A 140 7.30 -32.58 7.66
CA ILE A 140 6.07 -33.12 8.25
C ILE A 140 6.13 -33.03 9.78
N GLU A 141 7.23 -33.45 10.38
CA GLU A 141 7.41 -33.41 11.84
C GLU A 141 7.36 -31.97 12.36
N TYR A 142 7.99 -31.02 11.66
CA TYR A 142 7.92 -29.62 11.99
C TYR A 142 6.47 -29.10 12.03
N LEU A 143 5.64 -29.44 11.01
CA LEU A 143 4.24 -29.01 10.97
C LEU A 143 3.42 -29.67 12.09
N LYS A 144 3.69 -30.95 12.41
CA LYS A 144 3.06 -31.65 13.54
C LYS A 144 3.40 -31.01 14.88
N GLN A 145 4.67 -30.65 15.11
CA GLN A 145 5.11 -29.96 16.33
C GLN A 145 4.44 -28.58 16.46
N ARG A 146 4.10 -27.93 15.34
CA ARG A 146 3.29 -26.73 15.31
C ARG A 146 1.78 -27.01 15.46
N GLY A 147 1.40 -28.26 15.64
CA GLY A 147 0.02 -28.67 15.85
C GLY A 147 -0.85 -28.64 14.60
N LEU A 148 -0.27 -28.63 13.39
CA LEU A 148 -1.01 -28.62 12.14
C LEU A 148 -1.26 -30.03 11.64
N SER A 149 -2.50 -30.33 11.26
CA SER A 149 -2.90 -31.62 10.66
C SER A 149 -2.56 -31.69 9.18
N GLY A 150 -2.51 -32.92 8.65
CA GLY A 150 -2.35 -33.14 7.21
C GLY A 150 -3.53 -32.62 6.39
N GLU A 151 -4.74 -32.60 6.95
CA GLU A 151 -5.93 -32.07 6.32
C GLU A 151 -5.84 -30.57 6.11
N ILE A 152 -5.49 -29.81 7.15
CA ILE A 152 -5.34 -28.34 7.04
C ILE A 152 -4.18 -27.97 6.11
N ALA A 153 -3.06 -28.72 6.17
CA ALA A 153 -1.94 -28.54 5.26
C ALA A 153 -2.35 -28.78 3.79
N ALA A 154 -3.21 -29.75 3.54
CA ALA A 154 -3.74 -30.04 2.21
C ALA A 154 -4.71 -28.94 1.73
N ARG A 155 -5.59 -28.44 2.61
CA ARG A 155 -6.56 -27.37 2.35
C ARG A 155 -5.85 -26.08 1.92
N PHE A 156 -4.81 -25.67 2.63
CA PHE A 156 -4.01 -24.48 2.30
C PHE A 156 -2.93 -24.76 1.24
N GLY A 157 -2.78 -26.01 0.78
CA GLY A 157 -1.80 -26.38 -0.22
C GLY A 157 -0.35 -26.21 0.22
N LEU A 158 -0.08 -26.38 1.53
CA LEU A 158 1.27 -26.24 2.06
C LEU A 158 2.27 -27.14 1.33
N GLY A 159 3.49 -26.65 1.19
CA GLY A 159 4.59 -27.31 0.52
C GLY A 159 5.89 -27.27 1.30
N TYR A 160 6.93 -27.86 0.73
CA TYR A 160 8.29 -27.75 1.22
C TYR A 160 9.24 -27.48 0.06
N ALA A 161 10.04 -26.44 0.17
CA ALA A 161 11.16 -26.18 -0.72
C ALA A 161 12.39 -26.90 -0.15
N PRO A 162 12.94 -27.89 -0.85
CA PRO A 162 14.09 -28.67 -0.36
C PRO A 162 15.33 -27.82 -0.11
N ALA A 163 16.21 -28.31 0.77
CA ALA A 163 17.54 -27.76 0.93
C ALA A 163 18.35 -28.02 -0.35
N GLY A 164 18.81 -26.97 -0.99
CA GLY A 164 19.55 -27.05 -2.24
C GLY A 164 19.37 -25.78 -3.07
N TRP A 165 20.32 -25.52 -3.92
CA TRP A 165 20.37 -24.24 -4.64
C TRP A 165 19.51 -24.19 -5.90
N ARG A 166 19.22 -25.35 -6.54
CA ARG A 166 18.57 -25.44 -7.86
C ARG A 166 17.55 -26.59 -7.93
N HIS A 167 16.71 -26.76 -6.90
CA HIS A 167 15.67 -27.79 -6.92
C HIS A 167 14.70 -27.59 -8.10
N LEU A 168 14.34 -26.35 -8.41
CA LEU A 168 13.42 -26.04 -9.49
C LEU A 168 13.94 -26.42 -10.88
N SER A 169 15.25 -26.64 -11.06
CA SER A 169 15.79 -27.20 -12.30
C SER A 169 15.29 -28.62 -12.59
N THR A 170 14.83 -29.35 -11.56
CA THR A 170 14.18 -30.68 -11.74
C THR A 170 12.71 -30.57 -12.13
N VAL A 171 12.12 -29.38 -11.99
CA VAL A 171 10.70 -29.10 -12.25
C VAL A 171 10.51 -28.44 -13.61
N PHE A 172 11.40 -27.53 -13.96
CA PHE A 172 11.36 -26.76 -15.21
C PHE A 172 12.48 -27.22 -16.15
N ALA A 173 12.12 -27.56 -17.39
CA ALA A 173 13.07 -28.07 -18.38
C ALA A 173 14.11 -26.99 -18.75
N ASP A 174 13.70 -25.74 -18.82
CA ASP A 174 14.57 -24.59 -18.97
C ASP A 174 14.63 -23.81 -17.66
N TYR A 175 15.72 -23.94 -16.94
CA TYR A 175 15.96 -23.22 -15.67
C TYR A 175 16.41 -21.76 -15.91
N ALA A 176 16.79 -21.44 -17.15
CA ALA A 176 17.16 -20.09 -17.60
C ALA A 176 15.95 -19.25 -18.06
N ASP A 177 14.75 -19.85 -18.11
CA ASP A 177 13.52 -19.16 -18.53
C ASP A 177 13.32 -17.88 -17.71
N PRO A 178 13.23 -16.69 -18.35
CA PRO A 178 12.98 -15.41 -17.68
C PRO A 178 11.73 -15.41 -16.79
N LEU A 179 10.73 -16.24 -17.09
CA LEU A 179 9.51 -16.35 -16.28
C LEU A 179 9.78 -16.84 -14.87
N LEU A 180 10.83 -17.64 -14.64
CA LEU A 180 11.21 -18.09 -13.29
C LEU A 180 11.76 -16.94 -12.44
N GLU A 181 12.46 -16.01 -13.04
CA GLU A 181 12.95 -14.80 -12.39
C GLU A 181 11.80 -13.80 -12.18
N GLU A 182 11.00 -13.55 -13.20
CA GLU A 182 9.86 -12.63 -13.15
C GLU A 182 8.78 -13.09 -12.15
N SER A 183 8.58 -14.41 -11.98
CA SER A 183 7.70 -14.97 -10.95
C SER A 183 8.28 -14.89 -9.53
N GLY A 184 9.55 -14.49 -9.38
CA GLY A 184 10.26 -14.43 -8.11
C GLY A 184 10.61 -15.80 -7.51
N LEU A 185 10.62 -16.86 -8.32
CA LEU A 185 11.02 -18.22 -7.90
C LEU A 185 12.53 -18.41 -7.93
N VAL A 186 13.21 -17.80 -8.88
CA VAL A 186 14.66 -17.85 -9.09
C VAL A 186 15.23 -16.45 -8.91
N VAL A 187 16.41 -16.37 -8.31
CA VAL A 187 17.19 -15.15 -8.18
C VAL A 187 18.35 -15.23 -9.18
N HIS A 188 18.54 -14.17 -9.93
CA HIS A 188 19.63 -14.02 -10.85
C HIS A 188 20.57 -12.90 -10.35
N HIS A 189 21.84 -13.23 -10.14
CA HIS A 189 22.88 -12.26 -9.85
C HIS A 189 23.80 -12.15 -11.05
N ALA A 190 23.77 -11.01 -11.73
CA ALA A 190 24.79 -10.61 -12.68
C ALA A 190 25.92 -9.93 -11.88
N GLU A 191 26.92 -10.67 -11.41
CA GLU A 191 28.10 -10.06 -10.78
C GLU A 191 29.18 -9.72 -11.81
N PRO A 192 29.83 -8.54 -11.67
CA PRO A 192 31.11 -8.31 -12.32
C PRO A 192 32.15 -9.24 -11.67
N ALA A 193 32.92 -9.93 -12.48
CA ALA A 193 33.95 -10.88 -12.06
C ALA A 193 34.90 -10.24 -11.03
N GLY A 194 34.90 -10.75 -9.78
CA GLY A 194 35.91 -10.37 -8.80
C GLY A 194 35.54 -10.31 -7.31
N LEU A 195 34.27 -10.41 -6.90
CA LEU A 195 33.90 -10.34 -5.49
C LEU A 195 33.33 -11.69 -5.00
N HIS A 196 34.05 -12.35 -4.11
CA HIS A 196 33.58 -13.55 -3.41
C HIS A 196 32.48 -13.20 -2.40
N HIS A 197 31.25 -13.65 -2.64
CA HIS A 197 30.21 -13.60 -1.63
C HIS A 197 30.39 -14.77 -0.63
N PRO A 198 30.30 -14.54 0.71
CA PRO A 198 30.54 -15.58 1.72
C PRO A 198 29.55 -16.76 1.66
N ASP A 199 28.39 -16.61 0.98
CA ASP A 199 27.37 -17.64 0.85
C ASP A 199 27.37 -18.37 -0.50
N ALA A 200 28.45 -18.30 -1.27
CA ALA A 200 28.56 -18.99 -2.56
C ALA A 200 28.76 -20.51 -2.36
N PRO A 201 28.13 -21.38 -3.18
CA PRO A 201 28.29 -22.83 -3.06
C PRO A 201 29.75 -23.24 -3.28
N PRO A 202 30.30 -24.19 -2.46
CA PRO A 202 31.66 -24.70 -2.64
C PRO A 202 31.77 -25.47 -3.97
N GLY A 203 32.69 -25.05 -4.84
CA GLY A 203 32.97 -25.69 -6.13
C GLY A 203 32.75 -24.84 -7.39
N ALA A 204 32.40 -23.56 -7.27
CA ALA A 204 32.17 -22.65 -8.40
C ALA A 204 33.38 -21.83 -8.84
N ALA A 205 34.57 -22.38 -8.72
CA ALA A 205 35.81 -21.69 -9.08
C ALA A 205 36.43 -22.30 -10.34
N ASP A 206 35.77 -22.25 -11.48
CA ASP A 206 36.41 -22.38 -12.82
C ASP A 206 35.32 -22.37 -13.92
N ASP A 207 34.64 -21.23 -14.14
CA ASP A 207 34.29 -20.89 -15.51
C ASP A 207 33.95 -19.38 -15.61
N LYS A 208 34.47 -18.76 -16.62
CA LYS A 208 34.33 -17.34 -16.90
C LYS A 208 32.87 -17.03 -17.21
N THR A 209 32.26 -16.12 -16.43
CA THR A 209 30.94 -15.53 -16.73
C THR A 209 29.73 -16.47 -16.71
N GLU A 210 29.59 -17.40 -15.77
CA GLU A 210 28.28 -18.00 -15.52
C GLU A 210 27.43 -17.08 -14.64
N GLU A 211 26.35 -16.59 -15.23
CA GLU A 211 25.23 -15.97 -14.55
C GLU A 211 24.75 -16.88 -13.40
N ARG A 212 24.94 -16.49 -12.16
CA ARG A 212 24.58 -17.31 -11.00
C ARG A 212 23.07 -17.24 -10.76
N ARG A 213 22.35 -18.29 -11.16
CA ARG A 213 20.93 -18.47 -10.89
C ARG A 213 20.72 -19.48 -9.78
N TYR A 214 19.83 -19.16 -8.80
CA TYR A 214 19.48 -20.07 -7.71
C TYR A 214 18.03 -19.90 -7.26
N ASP A 215 17.46 -20.95 -6.65
CA ASP A 215 16.11 -20.92 -6.11
C ASP A 215 16.01 -19.94 -4.95
N ARG A 216 15.03 -19.06 -5.00
CA ARG A 216 14.75 -18.09 -3.93
C ARG A 216 14.41 -18.77 -2.60
N PHE A 217 13.60 -19.84 -2.66
CA PHE A 217 13.14 -20.55 -1.49
C PHE A 217 13.92 -21.85 -1.33
N ARG A 218 14.60 -22.01 -0.19
CA ARG A 218 15.43 -23.18 0.14
C ARG A 218 15.23 -23.54 1.59
N ASP A 219 15.07 -24.84 1.89
CA ASP A 219 14.81 -25.40 3.22
C ASP A 219 13.70 -24.68 3.99
N ARG A 220 12.53 -24.49 3.32
CA ARG A 220 11.42 -23.72 3.89
C ARG A 220 10.10 -24.45 3.71
N ILE A 221 9.22 -24.32 4.72
CA ILE A 221 7.80 -24.60 4.54
C ILE A 221 7.21 -23.53 3.65
N MET A 222 6.50 -23.94 2.60
CA MET A 222 5.95 -23.06 1.59
C MET A 222 4.45 -22.85 1.80
N PHE A 223 4.05 -21.59 1.82
CA PHE A 223 2.67 -21.12 1.94
C PHE A 223 2.29 -20.50 0.60
N PRO A 224 1.55 -21.20 -0.28
CA PRO A 224 1.12 -20.61 -1.54
C PRO A 224 0.12 -19.48 -1.27
N ILE A 225 0.38 -18.32 -1.84
CA ILE A 225 -0.51 -17.15 -1.78
C ILE A 225 -1.41 -17.22 -2.98
N ARG A 226 -2.74 -17.15 -2.77
CA ARG A 226 -3.74 -17.26 -3.82
C ARG A 226 -4.54 -15.98 -3.98
N ASN A 227 -4.82 -15.62 -5.24
CA ASN A 227 -5.78 -14.56 -5.52
C ASN A 227 -7.22 -15.02 -5.24
N VAL A 228 -8.20 -14.11 -5.38
CA VAL A 228 -9.62 -14.41 -5.16
C VAL A 228 -10.19 -15.50 -6.09
N LYS A 229 -9.52 -15.81 -7.20
CA LYS A 229 -9.88 -16.89 -8.14
C LYS A 229 -9.27 -18.25 -7.74
N GLY A 230 -8.38 -18.28 -6.76
CA GLY A 230 -7.69 -19.48 -6.28
C GLY A 230 -6.38 -19.80 -7.01
N GLN A 231 -5.94 -18.97 -7.95
CA GLN A 231 -4.68 -19.14 -8.65
C GLN A 231 -3.51 -18.75 -7.74
N CYS A 232 -2.43 -19.53 -7.78
CA CYS A 232 -1.20 -19.20 -7.07
C CYS A 232 -0.52 -17.99 -7.71
N ILE A 233 -0.29 -16.95 -6.91
CA ILE A 233 0.33 -15.68 -7.34
C ILE A 233 1.67 -15.41 -6.68
N GLY A 234 2.07 -16.21 -5.69
CA GLY A 234 3.32 -16.08 -4.97
C GLY A 234 3.41 -17.03 -3.79
N PHE A 235 4.44 -16.87 -2.98
CA PHE A 235 4.70 -17.72 -1.83
C PHE A 235 5.21 -16.93 -0.63
N GLY A 236 4.83 -17.40 0.57
CA GLY A 236 5.58 -17.20 1.79
C GLY A 236 6.40 -18.43 2.11
N GLY A 237 7.63 -18.27 2.57
CA GLY A 237 8.51 -19.38 2.96
C GLY A 237 9.00 -19.22 4.39
N ARG A 238 8.73 -20.19 5.28
CA ARG A 238 9.21 -20.20 6.66
C ARG A 238 10.32 -21.21 6.85
N VAL A 239 11.43 -20.81 7.47
CA VAL A 239 12.52 -21.74 7.86
C VAL A 239 12.04 -22.78 8.87
N LEU A 240 12.66 -23.96 8.86
CA LEU A 240 12.40 -25.01 9.83
C LEU A 240 13.25 -24.82 11.10
N GLY A 241 14.38 -24.14 11.02
CA GLY A 241 15.30 -23.83 12.10
C GLY A 241 15.24 -22.35 12.51
N ASP A 242 16.40 -21.84 12.95
CA ASP A 242 16.57 -20.47 13.45
C ASP A 242 17.26 -19.54 12.44
N GLU A 243 17.40 -19.98 11.18
CA GLU A 243 18.01 -19.19 10.12
C GLU A 243 17.20 -17.91 9.86
N LYS A 244 17.90 -16.84 9.54
CA LYS A 244 17.28 -15.54 9.19
C LYS A 244 17.29 -15.35 7.67
N PRO A 245 16.28 -14.71 7.11
CA PRO A 245 15.03 -14.26 7.76
C PRO A 245 14.09 -15.44 8.05
N LYS A 246 13.41 -15.41 9.20
CA LYS A 246 12.44 -16.42 9.63
C LYS A 246 11.34 -16.66 8.59
N TYR A 247 10.83 -15.59 8.00
CA TYR A 247 9.90 -15.59 6.87
C TYR A 247 10.52 -14.88 5.66
N LEU A 248 10.32 -15.46 4.49
CA LEU A 248 10.71 -14.90 3.20
C LEU A 248 9.50 -14.91 2.27
N ASN A 249 9.18 -13.77 1.66
CA ASN A 249 8.06 -13.65 0.73
C ASN A 249 8.55 -13.54 -0.72
N SER A 250 7.67 -13.88 -1.67
CA SER A 250 7.86 -13.48 -3.07
C SER A 250 8.10 -11.98 -3.16
N PRO A 251 8.91 -11.51 -4.11
CA PRO A 251 9.02 -10.08 -4.42
C PRO A 251 7.70 -9.56 -5.01
N GLU A 252 7.60 -8.27 -5.23
CA GLU A 252 6.54 -7.71 -6.09
C GLU A 252 6.70 -8.25 -7.52
N THR A 253 5.60 -8.69 -8.13
CA THR A 253 5.58 -9.25 -9.48
C THR A 253 4.36 -8.74 -10.25
N PRO A 254 4.26 -8.93 -11.57
CA PRO A 254 3.06 -8.55 -12.32
C PRO A 254 1.75 -9.20 -11.85
N VAL A 255 1.84 -10.30 -11.09
CA VAL A 255 0.68 -11.05 -10.56
C VAL A 255 0.52 -10.93 -9.04
N PHE A 256 1.50 -10.36 -8.32
CA PHE A 256 1.53 -10.35 -6.86
C PHE A 256 1.98 -9.00 -6.31
N SER A 257 1.14 -8.39 -5.47
CA SER A 257 1.48 -7.19 -4.71
C SER A 257 1.11 -7.36 -3.24
N LYS A 258 2.09 -7.20 -2.35
CA LYS A 258 1.91 -7.37 -0.89
C LYS A 258 0.93 -6.37 -0.31
N GLY A 259 0.85 -5.17 -0.88
CA GLY A 259 -0.07 -4.11 -0.43
C GLY A 259 -1.52 -4.35 -0.82
N HIS A 260 -1.80 -5.29 -1.72
CA HIS A 260 -3.14 -5.59 -2.24
C HIS A 260 -3.64 -6.98 -1.90
N GLU A 261 -2.74 -7.94 -1.63
CA GLU A 261 -3.12 -9.33 -1.43
C GLU A 261 -3.11 -9.74 0.05
N LEU A 262 -4.01 -10.64 0.40
CA LEU A 262 -4.12 -11.21 1.75
C LEU A 262 -3.97 -12.73 1.69
N TYR A 263 -3.15 -13.28 2.57
CA TYR A 263 -3.02 -14.72 2.70
C TYR A 263 -4.29 -15.33 3.29
N GLY A 264 -4.71 -16.46 2.74
CA GLY A 264 -5.87 -17.20 3.22
C GLY A 264 -7.22 -16.66 2.77
N LEU A 265 -7.28 -15.54 2.03
CA LEU A 265 -8.56 -14.94 1.62
C LEU A 265 -9.38 -15.87 0.71
N PHE A 266 -8.73 -16.59 -0.20
CA PHE A 266 -9.41 -17.58 -1.05
C PHE A 266 -10.00 -18.73 -0.21
N GLU A 267 -9.25 -19.25 0.73
CA GLU A 267 -9.63 -20.34 1.62
C GLU A 267 -10.72 -19.92 2.62
N ALA A 268 -10.74 -18.63 2.98
CA ALA A 268 -11.67 -18.05 3.96
C ALA A 268 -13.04 -17.68 3.38
N ARG A 269 -13.23 -17.59 2.06
CA ARG A 269 -14.43 -17.02 1.43
C ARG A 269 -15.76 -17.59 1.94
N THR A 270 -15.86 -18.89 2.14
CA THR A 270 -17.08 -19.52 2.66
C THR A 270 -17.29 -19.15 4.13
N ALA A 271 -16.23 -19.27 4.94
CA ALA A 271 -16.30 -18.97 6.36
C ALA A 271 -16.53 -17.48 6.66
N LEU A 272 -16.06 -16.56 5.81
CA LEU A 272 -16.37 -15.13 5.92
C LEU A 272 -17.87 -14.85 5.87
N ARG A 273 -18.61 -15.58 5.01
CA ARG A 273 -20.07 -15.48 4.93
C ARG A 273 -20.77 -16.14 6.11
N GLU A 274 -20.29 -17.30 6.55
CA GLU A 274 -20.87 -18.06 7.66
C GLU A 274 -20.69 -17.33 8.99
N HIS A 275 -19.50 -16.79 9.26
CA HIS A 275 -19.20 -16.06 10.49
C HIS A 275 -19.65 -14.59 10.45
N GLY A 276 -19.81 -14.01 9.24
CA GLY A 276 -20.22 -12.61 9.05
C GLY A 276 -19.12 -11.58 9.33
N TYR A 277 -17.88 -12.01 9.58
CA TYR A 277 -16.74 -11.11 9.78
C TYR A 277 -15.44 -11.70 9.27
N ALA A 278 -14.46 -10.84 8.97
CA ALA A 278 -13.07 -11.22 8.70
C ALA A 278 -12.21 -11.04 9.94
N LEU A 279 -11.38 -12.05 10.25
CA LEU A 279 -10.38 -11.98 11.31
C LEU A 279 -9.00 -11.76 10.67
N ILE A 280 -8.37 -10.61 10.91
CA ILE A 280 -7.06 -10.27 10.35
C ILE A 280 -5.99 -10.53 11.41
N THR A 281 -4.98 -11.34 11.04
CA THR A 281 -3.81 -11.66 11.86
C THR A 281 -2.51 -11.22 11.17
N GLU A 282 -1.37 -11.36 11.85
CA GLU A 282 -0.08 -10.93 11.32
C GLU A 282 0.62 -11.99 10.46
N GLY A 283 0.35 -13.29 10.69
CA GLY A 283 1.17 -14.36 10.15
C GLY A 283 0.43 -15.47 9.41
N TYR A 284 1.17 -16.14 8.51
CA TYR A 284 0.68 -17.30 7.75
C TYR A 284 0.27 -18.48 8.66
N MET A 285 1.09 -18.72 9.69
CA MET A 285 0.86 -19.85 10.61
C MET A 285 -0.41 -19.64 11.40
N ASP A 286 -0.68 -18.40 11.83
CA ASP A 286 -1.86 -18.07 12.62
C ASP A 286 -3.13 -18.35 11.81
N VAL A 287 -3.15 -17.92 10.54
CA VAL A 287 -4.28 -18.23 9.64
C VAL A 287 -4.55 -19.71 9.51
N VAL A 288 -3.49 -20.52 9.28
CA VAL A 288 -3.64 -21.97 9.10
C VAL A 288 -4.08 -22.62 10.42
N ALA A 289 -3.50 -22.22 11.55
CA ALA A 289 -3.85 -22.75 12.87
C ALA A 289 -5.29 -22.35 13.27
N LEU A 290 -5.67 -21.09 13.10
CA LEU A 290 -7.01 -20.58 13.35
C LEU A 290 -8.06 -21.30 12.49
N ALA A 291 -7.77 -21.52 11.21
CA ALA A 291 -8.68 -22.26 10.33
C ALA A 291 -8.92 -23.71 10.81
N GLN A 292 -7.90 -24.36 11.35
CA GLN A 292 -8.02 -25.68 11.96
C GLN A 292 -8.83 -25.67 13.26
N LEU A 293 -8.72 -24.58 14.02
CA LEU A 293 -9.37 -24.41 15.33
C LEU A 293 -10.79 -23.81 15.24
N GLY A 294 -11.37 -23.75 14.03
CA GLY A 294 -12.75 -23.31 13.81
C GLY A 294 -12.92 -21.87 13.31
N PHE A 295 -11.82 -21.09 13.19
CA PHE A 295 -11.84 -19.71 12.69
C PHE A 295 -11.30 -19.64 11.25
N ALA A 296 -11.97 -20.36 10.35
CA ALA A 296 -11.59 -20.42 8.95
C ALA A 296 -11.80 -19.11 8.17
N ASN A 297 -12.38 -18.08 8.80
CA ASN A 297 -12.53 -16.72 8.34
C ASN A 297 -11.29 -15.82 8.64
N ALA A 298 -10.18 -16.44 9.09
CA ALA A 298 -8.92 -15.75 9.33
C ALA A 298 -8.15 -15.50 8.03
N VAL A 299 -7.53 -14.32 7.92
CA VAL A 299 -6.63 -13.90 6.85
C VAL A 299 -5.43 -13.16 7.43
N ALA A 300 -4.31 -13.08 6.69
CA ALA A 300 -3.14 -12.33 7.16
C ALA A 300 -2.58 -11.39 6.10
N THR A 301 -1.92 -10.34 6.55
CA THR A 301 -1.05 -9.51 5.73
C THR A 301 0.25 -10.24 5.38
N LEU A 302 0.98 -9.74 4.40
CA LEU A 302 2.11 -10.46 3.77
C LEU A 302 3.47 -9.90 4.21
N GLY A 303 3.66 -9.70 5.51
CA GLY A 303 4.89 -9.12 6.06
C GLY A 303 4.98 -7.60 5.88
N THR A 304 3.86 -6.96 5.61
CA THR A 304 3.68 -5.51 5.56
C THR A 304 2.57 -5.10 6.52
N ALA A 305 2.53 -3.84 6.93
CA ALA A 305 1.37 -3.32 7.65
C ALA A 305 0.09 -3.47 6.81
N CYS A 306 -1.06 -3.56 7.49
CA CYS A 306 -2.35 -3.55 6.80
C CYS A 306 -2.53 -2.22 6.06
N THR A 307 -2.88 -2.31 4.78
CA THR A 307 -3.11 -1.15 3.90
C THR A 307 -4.60 -0.87 3.75
N ALA A 308 -4.93 0.34 3.26
CA ALA A 308 -6.29 0.72 2.89
C ALA A 308 -6.89 -0.24 1.82
N GLU A 309 -6.07 -0.72 0.89
CA GLU A 309 -6.48 -1.68 -0.15
C GLU A 309 -6.84 -3.06 0.43
N HIS A 310 -6.13 -3.54 1.45
CA HIS A 310 -6.49 -4.76 2.17
C HIS A 310 -7.88 -4.63 2.80
N VAL A 311 -8.14 -3.53 3.50
CA VAL A 311 -9.44 -3.25 4.13
C VAL A 311 -10.54 -3.12 3.09
N HIS A 312 -10.30 -2.38 2.01
CA HIS A 312 -11.22 -2.25 0.89
C HIS A 312 -11.57 -3.62 0.29
N LYS A 313 -10.55 -4.47 0.06
CA LYS A 313 -10.74 -5.82 -0.48
C LYS A 313 -11.61 -6.68 0.43
N LEU A 314 -11.40 -6.63 1.76
CA LEU A 314 -12.20 -7.40 2.72
C LEU A 314 -13.66 -6.98 2.78
N PHE A 315 -13.94 -5.68 2.66
CA PHE A 315 -15.31 -5.16 2.63
C PHE A 315 -16.12 -5.54 1.37
N ARG A 316 -15.52 -6.24 0.42
CA ARG A 316 -16.25 -6.92 -0.65
C ARG A 316 -16.87 -8.25 -0.22
N PHE A 317 -16.39 -8.84 0.89
CA PHE A 317 -16.80 -10.16 1.36
C PHE A 317 -17.60 -10.12 2.65
N THR A 318 -17.47 -9.07 3.45
CA THR A 318 -18.13 -8.92 4.76
C THR A 318 -18.21 -7.45 5.15
N ASP A 319 -19.21 -7.10 5.96
CA ASP A 319 -19.36 -5.75 6.52
C ASP A 319 -18.66 -5.59 7.88
N GLN A 320 -18.02 -6.65 8.40
CA GLN A 320 -17.32 -6.61 9.67
C GLN A 320 -15.90 -7.14 9.57
N VAL A 321 -14.94 -6.37 10.09
CA VAL A 321 -13.52 -6.71 10.16
C VAL A 321 -13.04 -6.63 11.61
N VAL A 322 -12.36 -7.67 12.08
CA VAL A 322 -11.73 -7.73 13.40
C VAL A 322 -10.23 -7.90 13.22
N PHE A 323 -9.45 -6.94 13.65
CA PHE A 323 -8.00 -7.02 13.69
C PHE A 323 -7.57 -7.70 14.98
N SER A 324 -6.77 -8.76 14.90
CA SER A 324 -6.17 -9.43 16.04
C SER A 324 -4.66 -9.18 16.04
N PHE A 325 -4.21 -8.53 17.08
CA PHE A 325 -2.80 -8.19 17.28
C PHE A 325 -2.26 -8.86 18.55
N ASP A 326 -0.96 -9.12 18.54
CA ASP A 326 -0.24 -9.51 19.74
C ASP A 326 -0.32 -8.38 20.79
N GLY A 327 -0.41 -8.71 22.07
CA GLY A 327 -0.59 -7.72 23.14
C GLY A 327 0.65 -6.86 23.43
N ASP A 328 1.74 -7.04 22.69
CA ASP A 328 3.01 -6.35 22.87
C ASP A 328 3.04 -4.94 22.24
N ALA A 329 4.15 -4.23 22.41
CA ALA A 329 4.33 -2.89 21.86
C ALA A 329 4.39 -2.88 20.32
N ALA A 330 4.81 -3.97 19.67
CA ALA A 330 4.85 -4.06 18.22
C ALA A 330 3.43 -4.23 17.66
N GLY A 331 2.61 -5.11 18.26
CA GLY A 331 1.21 -5.27 17.91
C GLY A 331 0.39 -3.99 18.11
N ARG A 332 0.67 -3.18 19.14
CA ARG A 332 0.02 -1.87 19.32
C ARG A 332 0.36 -0.88 18.20
N ARG A 333 1.63 -0.86 17.73
CA ARG A 333 2.03 -0.04 16.58
C ARG A 333 1.37 -0.53 15.29
N ALA A 334 1.28 -1.85 15.09
CA ALA A 334 0.59 -2.44 13.95
C ALA A 334 -0.90 -2.10 13.97
N ALA A 335 -1.55 -2.15 15.15
CA ALA A 335 -2.93 -1.74 15.35
C ALA A 335 -3.17 -0.28 14.96
N ARG A 336 -2.24 0.62 15.30
CA ARG A 336 -2.34 2.05 14.92
C ARG A 336 -2.34 2.24 13.40
N LYS A 337 -1.45 1.55 12.69
CA LYS A 337 -1.42 1.57 11.22
C LYS A 337 -2.68 0.97 10.61
N ALA A 338 -3.19 -0.13 11.18
CA ALA A 338 -4.44 -0.74 10.75
C ALA A 338 -5.66 0.17 11.00
N LEU A 339 -5.66 0.92 12.11
CA LEU A 339 -6.66 1.95 12.37
C LEU A 339 -6.68 2.98 11.24
N GLU A 340 -5.53 3.57 10.92
CA GLU A 340 -5.40 4.58 9.86
C GLU A 340 -5.84 4.04 8.50
N ALA A 341 -5.48 2.79 8.17
CA ALA A 341 -5.91 2.12 6.96
C ALA A 341 -7.43 1.85 6.89
N ALA A 342 -8.09 1.65 8.05
CA ALA A 342 -9.51 1.33 8.12
C ALA A 342 -10.42 2.56 8.10
N LEU A 343 -9.94 3.71 8.62
CA LEU A 343 -10.74 4.94 8.74
C LEU A 343 -11.45 5.37 7.46
N PRO A 344 -10.83 5.38 6.25
CA PRO A 344 -11.51 5.80 5.03
C PRO A 344 -12.70 4.93 4.63
N TYR A 345 -12.78 3.72 5.17
CA TYR A 345 -13.82 2.74 4.84
C TYR A 345 -14.84 2.52 5.96
N ALA A 346 -14.70 3.20 7.10
CA ALA A 346 -15.58 3.08 8.26
C ALA A 346 -16.88 3.89 8.04
N THR A 347 -17.78 3.35 7.25
CA THR A 347 -19.12 3.90 7.00
C THR A 347 -20.11 3.51 8.10
N ASP A 348 -21.31 4.07 8.09
CA ASP A 348 -22.37 3.78 9.06
C ASP A 348 -22.78 2.30 9.12
N THR A 349 -22.54 1.53 8.05
CA THR A 349 -22.90 0.11 7.94
C THR A 349 -21.74 -0.85 8.15
N ARG A 350 -20.49 -0.36 8.16
CA ARG A 350 -19.29 -1.17 8.31
C ARG A 350 -18.76 -1.15 9.72
N ASN A 351 -18.42 -2.33 10.22
CA ASN A 351 -17.99 -2.52 11.59
C ASN A 351 -16.49 -2.93 11.63
N VAL A 352 -15.68 -2.15 12.29
CA VAL A 352 -14.26 -2.44 12.51
C VAL A 352 -13.99 -2.55 14.00
N LYS A 353 -13.32 -3.64 14.40
CA LYS A 353 -12.94 -3.91 15.79
C LYS A 353 -11.45 -4.26 15.88
N PHE A 354 -10.90 -4.05 17.09
CA PHE A 354 -9.51 -4.35 17.42
C PHE A 354 -9.48 -5.27 18.64
N LEU A 355 -8.94 -6.46 18.45
CA LEU A 355 -8.71 -7.45 19.49
C LEU A 355 -7.26 -7.36 19.95
N PHE A 356 -7.05 -7.10 21.21
CA PHE A 356 -5.75 -7.15 21.87
C PHE A 356 -5.74 -8.34 22.82
N LEU A 357 -4.94 -9.34 22.51
CA LEU A 357 -4.74 -10.49 23.38
C LEU A 357 -3.80 -10.15 24.55
N PRO A 358 -3.77 -10.96 25.63
CA PRO A 358 -2.75 -10.85 26.66
C PRO A 358 -1.34 -10.93 26.05
N PRO A 359 -0.34 -10.20 26.60
CA PRO A 359 1.01 -10.08 26.01
C PRO A 359 1.74 -11.41 25.79
N GLU A 360 1.39 -12.45 26.56
CA GLU A 360 1.95 -13.80 26.49
C GLU A 360 1.35 -14.68 25.37
N HIS A 361 0.29 -14.20 24.71
CA HIS A 361 -0.46 -15.00 23.74
C HIS A 361 -0.52 -14.35 22.36
N ASP A 362 -0.29 -15.18 21.33
CA ASP A 362 -0.81 -15.01 19.98
C ASP A 362 -2.17 -15.74 19.84
N PRO A 363 -2.92 -15.57 18.73
CA PRO A 363 -4.22 -16.20 18.57
C PRO A 363 -4.19 -17.74 18.68
N ASP A 364 -3.16 -18.41 18.13
CA ASP A 364 -3.04 -19.87 18.20
C ASP A 364 -2.80 -20.35 19.63
N SER A 365 -1.85 -19.75 20.35
CA SER A 365 -1.54 -20.10 21.73
C SER A 365 -2.69 -19.80 22.69
N TYR A 366 -3.43 -18.71 22.47
CA TYR A 366 -4.60 -18.37 23.28
C TYR A 366 -5.70 -19.43 23.16
N ILE A 367 -6.03 -19.85 21.92
CA ILE A 367 -7.07 -20.87 21.71
C ILE A 367 -6.64 -22.23 22.29
N ARG A 368 -5.36 -22.58 22.19
CA ARG A 368 -4.84 -23.83 22.78
C ARG A 368 -4.89 -23.83 24.30
N ALA A 369 -4.69 -22.68 24.93
CA ALA A 369 -4.72 -22.54 26.39
C ALA A 369 -6.14 -22.44 26.94
N HIS A 370 -7.03 -21.71 26.27
CA HIS A 370 -8.34 -21.30 26.80
C HIS A 370 -9.54 -21.87 26.03
N GLY A 371 -9.31 -22.48 24.86
CA GLY A 371 -10.35 -23.03 24.00
C GLY A 371 -10.94 -22.03 23.01
N SER A 372 -11.60 -22.58 21.98
CA SER A 372 -12.18 -21.81 20.88
C SER A 372 -13.35 -20.90 21.32
N GLU A 373 -14.14 -21.34 22.32
CA GLU A 373 -15.24 -20.56 22.86
C GLU A 373 -14.74 -19.30 23.59
N ALA A 374 -13.68 -19.41 24.39
CA ALA A 374 -13.07 -18.28 25.05
C ALA A 374 -12.53 -17.25 24.04
N PHE A 375 -11.91 -17.71 22.96
CA PHE A 375 -11.43 -16.83 21.90
C PHE A 375 -12.60 -16.16 21.14
N ALA A 376 -13.67 -16.89 20.85
CA ALA A 376 -14.87 -16.32 20.23
C ALA A 376 -15.48 -15.18 21.08
N ASN A 377 -15.50 -15.36 22.42
CA ASN A 377 -15.91 -14.32 23.37
C ASN A 377 -15.01 -13.09 23.32
N GLN A 378 -13.68 -13.28 23.21
CA GLN A 378 -12.73 -12.17 23.03
C GLN A 378 -12.98 -11.42 21.72
N VAL A 379 -13.23 -12.13 20.62
CA VAL A 379 -13.56 -11.52 19.33
C VAL A 379 -14.86 -10.70 19.41
N GLN A 380 -15.89 -11.19 20.12
CA GLN A 380 -17.14 -10.44 20.30
C GLN A 380 -16.92 -9.16 21.11
N GLN A 381 -16.08 -9.22 22.16
CA GLN A 381 -15.74 -8.11 23.05
C GLN A 381 -14.64 -7.20 22.51
N ALA A 382 -14.12 -7.50 21.29
CA ALA A 382 -13.07 -6.70 20.67
C ALA A 382 -13.47 -5.22 20.61
N MET A 383 -12.50 -4.34 20.86
CA MET A 383 -12.66 -2.89 20.97
C MET A 383 -13.19 -2.29 19.65
N PRO A 384 -14.32 -1.56 19.66
CA PRO A 384 -14.82 -0.90 18.45
C PRO A 384 -13.87 0.22 18.00
N LEU A 385 -13.91 0.51 16.68
CA LEU A 385 -13.10 1.54 16.04
C LEU A 385 -13.22 2.91 16.74
N SER A 386 -14.43 3.35 17.07
CA SER A 386 -14.65 4.63 17.75
C SER A 386 -13.85 4.76 19.04
N ARG A 387 -13.92 3.72 19.88
CA ARG A 387 -13.17 3.69 21.12
C ARG A 387 -11.67 3.68 20.90
N PHE A 388 -11.19 2.91 19.91
CA PHE A 388 -9.76 2.86 19.61
C PHE A 388 -9.24 4.18 19.03
N VAL A 389 -10.03 4.90 18.21
CA VAL A 389 -9.70 6.28 17.75
C VAL A 389 -9.48 7.19 18.96
N ILE A 390 -10.38 7.15 19.95
CA ILE A 390 -10.30 7.98 21.15
C ILE A 390 -9.09 7.59 22.00
N GLU A 391 -8.86 6.30 22.22
CA GLU A 391 -7.70 5.83 22.99
C GLU A 391 -6.38 6.22 22.31
N ALA A 392 -6.31 6.05 20.98
CA ALA A 392 -5.16 6.44 20.20
C ALA A 392 -4.90 7.97 20.21
N ALA A 393 -5.96 8.78 20.22
CA ALA A 393 -5.86 10.23 20.35
C ALA A 393 -5.53 10.70 21.77
N LYS A 394 -5.85 9.91 22.80
CA LYS A 394 -5.53 10.21 24.20
C LYS A 394 -4.08 9.91 24.58
N GLU A 395 -3.34 9.22 23.74
CA GLU A 395 -1.98 8.81 24.09
C GLU A 395 -1.09 10.01 24.42
N GLY A 396 -0.50 10.00 25.62
CA GLY A 396 0.32 11.11 26.13
C GLY A 396 -0.43 12.41 26.47
N CYS A 397 -1.77 12.36 26.60
CA CYS A 397 -2.61 13.52 26.94
C CYS A 397 -3.11 13.43 28.40
N ASP A 398 -2.81 14.45 29.20
CA ASP A 398 -3.44 14.65 30.52
C ASP A 398 -4.70 15.51 30.36
N LEU A 399 -5.87 14.88 30.40
CA LEU A 399 -7.16 15.55 30.21
C LEU A 399 -7.59 16.44 31.35
N GLN A 400 -6.88 16.43 32.50
CA GLN A 400 -7.18 17.28 33.63
C GLN A 400 -6.74 18.73 33.40
N ASN A 401 -5.78 18.95 32.47
CA ASN A 401 -5.30 20.28 32.09
C ASN A 401 -5.72 20.68 30.68
N THR A 402 -5.62 21.96 30.38
CA THR A 402 -6.03 22.55 29.11
C THR A 402 -5.11 22.10 27.97
N GLU A 403 -3.80 21.99 28.24
CA GLU A 403 -2.78 21.60 27.28
C GLU A 403 -2.99 20.15 26.80
N GLY A 404 -3.33 19.24 27.71
CA GLY A 404 -3.64 17.85 27.37
C GLY A 404 -4.93 17.74 26.55
N ARG A 405 -5.97 18.51 26.87
CA ARG A 405 -7.19 18.55 26.05
C ARG A 405 -6.92 19.14 24.65
N ALA A 406 -6.12 20.21 24.56
CA ALA A 406 -5.71 20.77 23.28
C ALA A 406 -4.89 19.78 22.45
N ARG A 407 -3.98 19.01 23.10
CA ARG A 407 -3.22 17.94 22.44
C ARG A 407 -4.14 16.83 21.92
N LEU A 408 -5.12 16.38 22.73
CA LEU A 408 -6.12 15.41 22.29
C LEU A 408 -6.85 15.90 21.03
N ALA A 409 -7.33 17.15 21.02
CA ALA A 409 -8.01 17.74 19.86
C ALA A 409 -7.11 17.72 18.61
N SER A 410 -5.84 18.07 18.77
CA SER A 410 -4.86 18.06 17.67
C SER A 410 -4.58 16.63 17.15
N GLN A 411 -4.44 15.64 18.04
CA GLN A 411 -4.18 14.24 17.66
C GLN A 411 -5.41 13.54 17.06
N ALA A 412 -6.63 13.92 17.49
CA ALA A 412 -7.87 13.37 16.96
C ALA A 412 -8.24 13.92 15.56
N ALA A 413 -7.83 15.15 15.25
CA ALA A 413 -8.20 15.84 13.99
C ALA A 413 -7.89 15.02 12.72
N PRO A 414 -6.66 14.51 12.49
CA PRO A 414 -6.36 13.73 11.28
C PRO A 414 -7.16 12.42 11.22
N LEU A 415 -7.39 11.76 12.36
CA LEU A 415 -8.16 10.52 12.42
C LEU A 415 -9.63 10.75 12.07
N TRP A 416 -10.22 11.82 12.61
CA TRP A 416 -11.60 12.19 12.32
C TRP A 416 -11.78 12.64 10.86
N ARG A 417 -10.83 13.40 10.30
CA ARG A 417 -10.88 13.84 8.90
C ARG A 417 -10.84 12.67 7.91
N ALA A 418 -10.13 11.58 8.24
CA ALA A 418 -10.04 10.39 7.41
C ALA A 418 -11.35 9.60 7.32
N LEU A 419 -12.31 9.83 8.20
CA LEU A 419 -13.63 9.18 8.17
C LEU A 419 -14.49 9.70 7.02
N PRO A 420 -15.23 8.83 6.32
CA PRO A 420 -16.22 9.23 5.34
C PRO A 420 -17.37 10.02 6.01
N GLU A 421 -18.04 10.86 5.23
CA GLU A 421 -19.22 11.58 5.73
C GLU A 421 -20.34 10.60 6.10
N GLY A 422 -20.94 10.79 7.29
CA GLY A 422 -21.97 9.91 7.81
C GLY A 422 -22.35 10.21 9.25
N VAL A 423 -23.31 9.44 9.76
CA VAL A 423 -23.80 9.55 11.16
C VAL A 423 -22.69 9.15 12.13
N PHE A 424 -21.92 8.13 11.81
CA PHE A 424 -20.80 7.66 12.63
C PHE A 424 -19.76 8.76 12.86
N LYS A 425 -19.33 9.45 11.80
CA LYS A 425 -18.38 10.57 11.88
C LYS A 425 -18.89 11.69 12.78
N ARG A 426 -20.20 11.98 12.70
CA ARG A 426 -20.85 13.02 13.52
C ARG A 426 -20.90 12.63 15.00
N GLN A 427 -21.30 11.40 15.31
CA GLN A 427 -21.35 10.90 16.69
C GLN A 427 -19.96 10.87 17.33
N LEU A 428 -18.94 10.46 16.58
CA LEU A 428 -17.56 10.49 17.07
C LEU A 428 -17.07 11.91 17.35
N LEU A 429 -17.49 12.90 16.53
CA LEU A 429 -17.19 14.31 16.77
C LEU A 429 -17.81 14.78 18.09
N ASP A 430 -19.07 14.45 18.35
CA ASP A 430 -19.77 14.83 19.59
C ASP A 430 -19.08 14.22 20.82
N GLU A 431 -18.62 12.97 20.74
CA GLU A 431 -17.87 12.29 21.81
C GLU A 431 -16.51 12.96 22.06
N LEU A 432 -15.75 13.28 21.00
CA LEU A 432 -14.47 13.99 21.09
C LEU A 432 -14.64 15.41 21.64
N ALA A 433 -15.67 16.13 21.22
CA ALA A 433 -15.99 17.48 21.69
C ALA A 433 -16.28 17.48 23.20
N GLY A 434 -17.02 16.48 23.69
CA GLY A 434 -17.24 16.28 25.13
C GLY A 434 -15.95 16.09 25.92
N LEU A 435 -14.98 15.34 25.37
CA LEU A 435 -13.68 15.08 26.03
C LEU A 435 -12.78 16.31 26.11
N VAL A 436 -12.86 17.23 25.13
CA VAL A 436 -12.06 18.46 25.11
C VAL A 436 -12.79 19.66 25.69
N HIS A 437 -14.04 19.48 26.16
CA HIS A 437 -14.90 20.52 26.73
C HIS A 437 -15.20 21.67 25.74
N LEU A 438 -15.44 21.35 24.47
CA LEU A 438 -15.86 22.28 23.41
C LEU A 438 -17.21 21.86 22.86
N ALA A 439 -17.94 22.82 22.24
CA ALA A 439 -19.09 22.45 21.43
C ALA A 439 -18.62 21.74 20.13
N ALA A 440 -19.38 20.73 19.67
CA ALA A 440 -19.00 19.98 18.45
C ALA A 440 -18.82 20.86 17.21
N ASN A 441 -19.67 21.91 17.08
CA ASN A 441 -19.55 22.86 15.96
C ASN A 441 -18.26 23.69 16.03
N ASP A 442 -17.83 24.07 17.24
CA ASP A 442 -16.58 24.83 17.43
C ASP A 442 -15.37 23.94 17.13
N LEU A 443 -15.39 22.69 17.60
CA LEU A 443 -14.34 21.72 17.31
C LEU A 443 -14.27 21.41 15.82
N GLN A 444 -15.42 21.25 15.15
CA GLN A 444 -15.49 21.05 13.72
C GLN A 444 -14.97 22.27 12.94
N ALA A 445 -15.31 23.49 13.35
CA ALA A 445 -14.79 24.70 12.75
C ALA A 445 -13.26 24.79 12.88
N LEU A 446 -12.70 24.49 14.06
CA LEU A 446 -11.26 24.44 14.28
C LEU A 446 -10.57 23.39 13.38
N TRP A 447 -11.24 22.29 13.07
CA TRP A 447 -10.72 21.22 12.21
C TRP A 447 -11.02 21.45 10.71
N GLY A 448 -12.03 22.28 10.36
CA GLY A 448 -12.42 22.61 8.98
C GLY A 448 -11.53 23.64 8.30
N ASP A 449 -10.90 24.52 9.06
CA ASP A 449 -10.13 25.67 8.56
C ASP A 449 -8.62 25.39 8.43
N SER A 450 -8.20 24.31 7.78
CA SER A 450 -6.79 24.15 7.40
C SER A 450 -6.56 24.30 5.90
N VAL A 451 -7.11 25.36 5.30
CA VAL A 451 -6.52 26.03 4.12
C VAL A 451 -5.79 27.26 4.65
N PRO A 452 -4.47 27.41 4.50
CA PRO A 452 -3.78 28.63 4.93
C PRO A 452 -4.14 29.76 3.97
N THR A 453 -5.24 30.43 4.23
CA THR A 453 -5.48 31.77 3.67
C THR A 453 -4.68 32.76 4.48
N HIS A 454 -3.67 33.33 3.87
CA HIS A 454 -3.02 34.54 4.34
C HIS A 454 -4.07 35.63 4.51
N ALA A 455 -4.64 35.80 5.70
CA ALA A 455 -5.46 36.92 6.07
C ALA A 455 -4.54 38.06 6.50
N ARG A 456 -4.40 39.05 5.61
CA ARG A 456 -3.95 40.38 5.94
C ARG A 456 -4.90 40.95 7.00
N GLY A 457 -4.35 41.26 8.17
CA GLY A 457 -5.07 41.98 9.20
C GLY A 457 -5.44 43.39 8.74
N GLN A 458 -6.70 43.72 8.89
CA GLN A 458 -7.17 45.09 9.11
C GLN A 458 -8.31 45.04 10.12
N SER A 459 -7.97 45.40 11.35
CA SER A 459 -8.94 45.82 12.36
C SER A 459 -9.72 47.02 11.84
N ARG A 460 -11.03 46.91 11.75
CA ARG A 460 -11.91 48.06 11.67
C ARG A 460 -12.92 47.97 12.81
N VAL A 461 -12.74 48.87 13.77
CA VAL A 461 -13.69 49.21 14.81
C VAL A 461 -14.91 49.84 14.15
N ALA A 462 -16.09 49.29 14.40
CA ALA A 462 -17.36 49.87 13.97
C ALA A 462 -17.79 50.93 14.99
N TYR A 463 -17.99 52.16 14.52
CA TYR A 463 -18.77 53.16 15.19
C TYR A 463 -19.98 53.51 14.31
N ALA A 464 -21.17 53.45 14.90
CA ALA A 464 -22.43 53.75 14.24
C ALA A 464 -22.71 55.24 14.28
N ALA A 465 -23.21 55.83 13.19
CA ALA A 465 -24.17 56.93 13.18
C ALA A 465 -24.76 57.14 11.78
N GLN A 466 -26.04 57.44 11.74
CA GLN A 466 -26.95 57.59 10.62
C GLN A 466 -26.93 59.04 10.02
N PRO A 467 -27.81 59.37 9.03
CA PRO A 467 -27.43 59.93 7.74
C PRO A 467 -27.86 61.41 7.54
N SER A 468 -27.36 62.02 6.50
CA SER A 468 -28.06 63.13 5.88
C SER A 468 -27.60 63.43 4.44
N GLU A 469 -28.56 63.73 3.64
CA GLU A 469 -28.63 63.94 2.20
C GLU A 469 -27.87 65.22 1.69
N THR A 470 -27.68 65.19 0.38
CA THR A 470 -27.81 66.22 -0.67
C THR A 470 -26.53 66.49 -1.45
N ASP A 471 -26.61 66.14 -2.65
CA ASP A 471 -26.86 66.78 -3.94
C ASP A 471 -25.65 67.35 -4.70
N SER A 472 -25.65 67.02 -5.97
CA SER A 472 -25.29 67.71 -7.21
C SER A 472 -23.82 67.80 -7.70
N SER A 473 -23.77 67.36 -8.92
CA SER A 473 -23.18 67.91 -10.16
C SER A 473 -21.73 67.61 -10.56
N HIS A 474 -21.69 67.05 -11.73
CA HIS A 474 -20.62 66.91 -12.74
C HIS A 474 -19.94 68.22 -13.17
N PRO A 475 -19.00 68.25 -14.14
CA PRO A 475 -18.10 67.25 -14.76
C PRO A 475 -16.69 67.80 -15.13
N VAL A 476 -15.92 66.95 -15.83
CA VAL A 476 -15.04 67.19 -17.01
C VAL A 476 -13.53 67.38 -16.83
N THR A 477 -12.90 66.50 -17.51
CA THR A 477 -11.75 66.45 -18.47
C THR A 477 -10.29 66.51 -18.02
N THR A 478 -9.63 65.52 -18.61
CA THR A 478 -8.38 65.51 -19.43
C THR A 478 -7.04 65.83 -18.76
N GLU A 479 -6.11 64.96 -18.90
CA GLU A 479 -4.97 64.79 -19.80
C GLU A 479 -3.72 64.23 -19.11
N ILE A 480 -3.11 63.28 -19.81
CA ILE A 480 -1.75 62.75 -19.65
C ILE A 480 -0.78 63.81 -20.26
N PRO A 481 0.49 63.94 -19.81
CA PRO A 481 1.56 63.11 -20.34
C PRO A 481 2.80 62.83 -19.42
N LEU A 482 3.54 61.78 -19.76
CA LEU A 482 4.96 61.52 -19.54
C LEU A 482 5.84 62.52 -20.36
N PRO A 483 7.19 62.57 -20.30
CA PRO A 483 8.23 61.82 -19.57
C PRO A 483 9.47 62.67 -19.12
N TYR A 484 10.62 61.97 -18.90
CA TYR A 484 12.06 62.32 -18.97
C TYR A 484 12.88 62.37 -17.67
N THR A 485 13.74 61.37 -17.59
CA THR A 485 15.23 61.37 -17.44
C THR A 485 15.95 62.38 -16.55
N THR A 486 16.88 61.98 -15.66
CA THR A 486 18.35 61.99 -15.77
C THR A 486 19.07 62.01 -14.42
N ARG A 487 20.13 61.16 -14.36
CA ARG A 487 21.47 61.36 -13.75
C ARG A 487 21.67 61.55 -12.25
N SER A 488 22.53 60.64 -11.78
CA SER A 488 23.36 60.69 -10.57
C SER A 488 24.21 61.98 -10.42
N PRO A 489 24.75 62.26 -9.21
CA PRO A 489 26.13 61.92 -9.00
C PRO A 489 26.52 61.46 -7.58
N VAL A 490 27.67 60.77 -7.58
CA VAL A 490 28.53 60.31 -6.52
C VAL A 490 28.88 61.39 -5.50
N ARG A 491 28.93 61.05 -4.20
CA ARG A 491 29.91 61.59 -3.25
C ARG A 491 30.28 60.63 -2.13
N SER A 492 31.57 60.42 -2.00
CA SER A 492 32.31 59.69 -0.97
C SER A 492 32.16 60.35 0.41
N ALA A 493 32.08 59.53 1.46
CA ALA A 493 32.57 59.90 2.78
C ALA A 493 33.06 58.69 3.55
N VAL A 494 34.29 58.73 3.92
CA VAL A 494 35.06 57.84 4.79
C VAL A 494 34.55 57.91 6.23
N GLY A 495 34.36 56.80 6.91
CA GLY A 495 34.04 56.79 8.33
C GLY A 495 33.95 55.44 9.02
N LYS A 496 35.08 55.03 9.63
CA LYS A 496 35.26 54.17 10.81
C LYS A 496 34.69 52.74 10.81
N ALA A 497 35.59 51.81 10.68
CA ALA A 497 35.44 50.39 10.97
C ALA A 497 34.87 50.12 12.38
N ARG A 498 33.70 49.48 12.45
CA ARG A 498 33.16 48.85 13.64
C ARG A 498 33.16 47.35 13.36
N GLN A 499 33.95 46.60 14.09
CA GLN A 499 34.02 45.14 14.03
C GLN A 499 32.59 44.58 14.21
N MET A 500 32.00 44.07 13.13
CA MET A 500 30.80 43.26 13.16
C MET A 500 31.23 41.80 13.32
N ARG A 501 30.79 41.19 14.43
CA ARG A 501 30.73 39.74 14.59
C ARG A 501 29.96 39.12 13.42
N PRO A 502 30.38 37.98 12.87
CA PRO A 502 29.64 37.35 11.78
C PRO A 502 28.24 36.92 12.27
N ARG A 503 27.21 37.54 11.72
CA ARG A 503 25.85 37.02 11.77
C ARG A 503 25.85 35.78 10.88
N HIS A 504 25.66 34.60 11.47
CA HIS A 504 25.28 33.41 10.73
C HIS A 504 23.89 33.67 10.07
N THR A 505 23.91 33.92 8.79
CA THR A 505 22.72 33.84 7.92
C THR A 505 22.37 32.36 7.80
N PRO A 506 21.10 31.96 8.02
CA PRO A 506 20.69 30.59 7.71
C PRO A 506 20.89 30.35 6.22
N MET A 507 21.73 29.41 5.86
CA MET A 507 21.97 29.03 4.46
C MET A 507 20.78 28.20 4.01
N ALA A 508 19.99 28.69 3.07
CA ALA A 508 18.88 27.97 2.45
C ALA A 508 19.41 26.70 1.74
N LEU A 509 18.58 25.65 1.69
CA LEU A 509 18.84 24.49 0.86
C LEU A 509 18.90 24.93 -0.61
N HIS A 510 20.00 24.67 -1.31
CA HIS A 510 20.23 25.25 -2.63
C HIS A 510 20.05 24.26 -3.79
N THR A 511 20.11 22.95 -3.53
CA THR A 511 20.05 21.95 -4.59
C THR A 511 18.92 20.92 -4.36
N ARG A 512 18.46 20.32 -5.45
CA ARG A 512 17.47 19.22 -5.38
C ARG A 512 18.02 18.00 -4.66
N ALA A 513 19.33 17.76 -4.78
CA ALA A 513 19.99 16.68 -4.06
C ALA A 513 20.03 16.96 -2.53
N ASP A 514 20.17 18.21 -2.10
CA ASP A 514 20.07 18.60 -0.68
C ASP A 514 18.67 18.29 -0.13
N HIS A 515 17.61 18.62 -0.87
CA HIS A 515 16.23 18.32 -0.48
C HIS A 515 15.97 16.82 -0.40
N ALA A 516 16.40 16.05 -1.41
CA ALA A 516 16.24 14.59 -1.43
C ALA A 516 17.00 13.93 -0.27
N LEU A 517 18.24 14.34 -0.01
CA LEU A 517 19.06 13.79 1.08
C LEU A 517 18.47 14.12 2.45
N ARG A 518 18.03 15.36 2.67
CA ARG A 518 17.36 15.76 3.91
C ARG A 518 16.11 14.93 4.18
N TYR A 519 15.31 14.68 3.16
CA TYR A 519 14.11 13.85 3.29
C TYR A 519 14.47 12.43 3.75
N LEU A 520 15.43 11.78 3.09
CA LEU A 520 15.87 10.43 3.44
C LEU A 520 16.54 10.34 4.82
N LEU A 521 17.21 11.39 5.28
CA LEU A 521 17.75 11.46 6.64
C LEU A 521 16.65 11.61 7.71
N THR A 522 15.49 12.16 7.32
CA THR A 522 14.31 12.31 8.20
C THR A 522 13.44 11.06 8.18
N ASP A 523 13.22 10.48 7.00
CA ASP A 523 12.41 9.27 6.78
C ASP A 523 13.12 8.32 5.80
N THR A 524 13.87 7.37 6.36
CA THR A 524 14.56 6.34 5.58
C THR A 524 13.63 5.32 4.93
N HIS A 525 12.35 5.22 5.36
CA HIS A 525 11.35 4.37 4.68
C HIS A 525 11.08 4.80 3.23
N ALA A 526 11.28 6.08 2.93
CA ALA A 526 11.10 6.58 1.57
C ALA A 526 12.05 5.93 0.55
N TRP A 527 13.13 5.30 1.01
CA TRP A 527 14.03 4.53 0.15
C TRP A 527 13.28 3.41 -0.59
N ASP A 528 12.39 2.68 0.10
CA ASP A 528 11.59 1.61 -0.52
C ASP A 528 10.56 2.11 -1.56
N SER A 529 10.18 3.38 -1.49
CA SER A 529 9.21 3.96 -2.42
C SER A 529 9.83 4.34 -3.77
N LEU A 530 11.16 4.30 -3.88
CA LEU A 530 11.89 4.67 -5.08
C LEU A 530 11.96 3.51 -6.09
N SER A 531 11.86 3.83 -7.38
CA SER A 531 12.16 2.88 -8.44
C SER A 531 13.67 2.62 -8.55
N HIS A 532 14.09 1.50 -9.15
CA HIS A 532 15.51 1.22 -9.40
C HIS A 532 16.23 2.36 -10.14
N ALA A 533 15.58 2.93 -11.16
CA ALA A 533 16.14 4.05 -11.89
C ALA A 533 16.34 5.30 -10.99
N ALA A 534 15.47 5.50 -10.01
CA ALA A 534 15.58 6.59 -9.05
C ALA A 534 16.73 6.35 -8.05
N HIS A 535 16.94 5.11 -7.59
CA HIS A 535 18.12 4.73 -6.79
C HIS A 535 19.41 5.03 -7.55
N ASP A 536 19.53 4.58 -8.81
CA ASP A 536 20.70 4.81 -9.65
C ASP A 536 21.01 6.31 -9.81
N VAL A 537 19.98 7.12 -10.01
CA VAL A 537 20.11 8.58 -10.12
C VAL A 537 20.66 9.21 -8.86
N LEU A 538 20.21 8.78 -7.66
CA LEU A 538 20.70 9.30 -6.39
C LEU A 538 22.13 8.83 -6.11
N LEU A 539 22.46 7.58 -6.39
CA LEU A 539 23.79 7.01 -6.20
C LEU A 539 24.84 7.65 -7.11
N GLN A 540 24.44 8.10 -8.31
CA GLN A 540 25.34 8.75 -9.28
C GLN A 540 25.47 10.26 -9.07
N GLN A 541 24.86 10.83 -8.02
CA GLN A 541 25.08 12.26 -7.71
C GLN A 541 26.54 12.55 -7.37
N PRO A 542 27.03 13.77 -7.66
CA PRO A 542 28.39 14.17 -7.31
C PRO A 542 28.66 14.05 -5.81
N ALA A 543 29.91 13.76 -5.43
CA ALA A 543 30.30 13.77 -4.03
C ALA A 543 30.09 15.16 -3.40
N PRO A 544 29.69 15.25 -2.13
CA PRO A 544 29.46 14.15 -1.17
C PRO A 544 28.07 13.52 -1.18
N HIS A 545 27.10 14.01 -2.00
CA HIS A 545 25.71 13.54 -2.00
C HIS A 545 25.60 12.07 -2.40
N GLY A 546 26.19 11.66 -3.51
CA GLY A 546 26.15 10.25 -3.97
C GLY A 546 26.73 9.29 -2.92
N ALA A 547 27.82 9.68 -2.26
CA ALA A 547 28.38 8.90 -1.17
C ALA A 547 27.42 8.78 0.04
N CYS A 548 26.68 9.86 0.37
CA CYS A 548 25.66 9.84 1.41
C CYS A 548 24.50 8.93 1.04
N PHE A 549 23.99 8.99 -0.20
CA PHE A 549 22.91 8.11 -0.66
C PHE A 549 23.33 6.63 -0.64
N ALA A 550 24.53 6.30 -1.13
CA ALA A 550 25.08 4.95 -1.07
C ALA A 550 25.27 4.44 0.36
N TRP A 551 25.65 5.34 1.28
CA TRP A 551 25.77 4.99 2.69
C TRP A 551 24.40 4.75 3.34
N ILE A 552 23.39 5.60 3.06
CA ILE A 552 22.00 5.43 3.54
C ILE A 552 21.44 4.11 3.02
N GLU A 553 21.60 3.81 1.74
CA GLU A 553 21.19 2.53 1.16
C GLU A 553 21.76 1.34 1.93
N ARG A 554 23.07 1.36 2.18
CA ARG A 554 23.75 0.30 2.92
C ARG A 554 23.22 0.17 4.35
N GLN A 555 23.02 1.29 5.06
CA GLN A 555 22.45 1.28 6.40
C GLN A 555 21.02 0.73 6.39
N TYR A 556 20.23 1.14 5.40
CA TYR A 556 18.87 0.67 5.22
C TYR A 556 18.81 -0.83 4.95
N LEU A 557 19.66 -1.35 4.07
CA LEU A 557 19.72 -2.79 3.74
C LEU A 557 20.23 -3.65 4.91
N GLN A 558 21.14 -3.12 5.74
CA GLN A 558 21.72 -3.87 6.87
C GLN A 558 20.85 -3.83 8.13
N HIS A 559 20.22 -2.70 8.41
CA HIS A 559 19.57 -2.45 9.70
C HIS A 559 18.08 -2.10 9.58
N GLY A 560 17.55 -2.00 8.37
CA GLY A 560 16.21 -1.48 8.11
C GLY A 560 16.12 0.04 8.32
N PRO A 561 14.90 0.58 8.34
CA PRO A 561 14.69 2.01 8.53
C PRO A 561 15.16 2.48 9.89
N GLN A 562 15.93 3.58 9.92
CA GLN A 562 16.53 4.13 11.13
C GLN A 562 16.19 5.62 11.30
N PRO A 563 15.97 6.08 12.56
CA PRO A 563 15.80 7.49 12.85
C PRO A 563 17.11 8.25 12.69
N TRP A 564 17.02 9.57 12.44
CA TRP A 564 18.20 10.44 12.31
C TRP A 564 19.22 10.30 13.44
N SER A 565 18.78 10.11 14.69
CA SER A 565 19.66 9.94 15.84
C SER A 565 20.58 8.72 15.71
N ALA A 566 20.08 7.60 15.16
CA ALA A 566 20.85 6.39 14.91
C ALA A 566 21.81 6.56 13.73
N LEU A 567 21.33 7.14 12.61
CA LEU A 567 22.16 7.46 11.45
C LEU A 567 23.30 8.41 11.81
N ARG A 568 23.03 9.44 12.61
CA ARG A 568 24.04 10.38 13.08
C ARG A 568 25.13 9.70 13.92
N MET A 569 24.77 8.76 14.79
CA MET A 569 25.76 7.99 15.56
C MET A 569 26.63 7.13 14.63
N ALA A 570 26.05 6.49 13.64
CA ALA A 570 26.79 5.66 12.68
C ALA A 570 27.70 6.49 11.75
N LEU A 571 27.38 7.77 11.50
CA LEU A 571 28.23 8.71 10.74
C LEU A 571 29.42 9.28 11.54
N GLN A 572 29.51 9.05 12.86
CA GLN A 572 30.60 9.58 13.68
C GLN A 572 31.98 8.88 13.46
N GLU A 573 32.01 7.83 12.64
CA GLU A 573 33.28 7.22 12.25
C GLU A 573 34.13 8.21 11.46
N PRO A 574 35.47 8.25 11.71
CA PRO A 574 36.39 9.20 11.04
C PRO A 574 36.36 9.12 9.50
N SER A 575 36.03 7.96 8.95
CA SER A 575 35.88 7.72 7.50
C SER A 575 34.70 8.44 6.85
N HIS A 576 33.75 8.93 7.65
CA HIS A 576 32.51 9.55 7.19
C HIS A 576 32.40 11.05 7.49
N ALA A 577 33.54 11.72 7.80
CA ALA A 577 33.55 13.12 8.26
C ALA A 577 32.85 14.10 7.30
N ASP A 578 33.07 13.98 5.99
CA ASP A 578 32.44 14.86 4.99
C ASP A 578 30.93 14.60 4.87
N MET A 579 30.50 13.33 4.98
CA MET A 579 29.10 12.95 4.97
C MET A 579 28.38 13.43 6.23
N LEU A 580 29.01 13.31 7.40
CA LEU A 580 28.47 13.83 8.66
C LEU A 580 28.32 15.35 8.60
N ALA A 581 29.32 16.07 8.10
CA ALA A 581 29.24 17.52 7.97
C ALA A 581 28.11 17.97 7.05
N LEU A 582 27.89 17.28 5.91
CA LEU A 582 26.78 17.54 5.02
C LEU A 582 25.43 17.23 5.70
N ALA A 583 25.29 16.05 6.30
CA ALA A 583 24.07 15.61 6.94
C ALA A 583 23.67 16.52 8.12
N GLU A 584 24.62 16.91 8.99
CA GLU A 584 24.36 17.85 10.08
C GLU A 584 23.96 19.23 9.57
N ARG A 585 24.60 19.73 8.53
CA ARG A 585 24.21 21.00 7.89
C ARG A 585 22.78 20.98 7.39
N LEU A 586 22.36 19.89 6.73
CA LEU A 586 21.01 19.75 6.20
C LEU A 586 19.96 19.61 7.30
N MET A 587 20.29 18.94 8.40
CA MET A 587 19.38 18.71 9.53
C MET A 587 19.34 19.88 10.52
N GLN A 588 20.33 20.80 10.51
CA GLN A 588 20.37 22.02 11.34
C GLN A 588 19.63 23.21 10.72
N SER A 589 19.25 23.16 9.45
CA SER A 589 18.51 24.24 8.80
C SER A 589 17.10 24.35 9.41
N ASP A 590 16.82 25.56 9.86
CA ASP A 590 15.76 26.06 10.74
C ASP A 590 14.38 25.38 10.59
N HIS A 591 13.76 25.04 11.71
CA HIS A 591 12.42 24.39 11.88
C HIS A 591 11.21 25.19 11.34
N ARG A 592 11.40 26.22 10.52
CA ARG A 592 10.35 27.03 9.92
C ARG A 592 9.92 26.60 8.52
N LEU A 593 10.55 25.60 7.95
CA LEU A 593 10.14 25.01 6.68
C LEU A 593 9.32 23.77 6.97
N VAL A 594 8.17 23.71 6.36
CA VAL A 594 7.18 22.61 6.28
C VAL A 594 7.87 21.25 6.41
N GLU A 595 7.30 20.34 7.20
CA GLU A 595 7.73 18.93 7.23
C GLU A 595 7.91 18.44 5.78
N PRO A 596 9.03 17.77 5.47
CA PRO A 596 9.34 17.37 4.10
C PRO A 596 8.23 16.45 3.57
N ASP A 597 7.54 16.89 2.53
CA ASP A 597 6.45 16.18 1.86
C ASP A 597 7.02 15.09 0.93
N GLN A 598 6.48 13.87 1.02
CA GLN A 598 6.87 12.77 0.14
C GLN A 598 6.68 13.11 -1.34
N GLY A 599 5.63 13.84 -1.68
CA GLY A 599 5.40 14.31 -3.04
C GLY A 599 6.48 15.28 -3.52
N GLU A 600 6.99 16.15 -2.64
CA GLU A 600 8.11 17.03 -2.95
C GLU A 600 9.42 16.25 -3.13
N PHE A 601 9.66 15.25 -2.29
CA PHE A 601 10.79 14.34 -2.42
C PHE A 601 10.80 13.64 -3.77
N LEU A 602 9.69 13.00 -4.16
CA LEU A 602 9.57 12.31 -5.45
C LEU A 602 9.72 13.27 -6.63
N ARG A 603 9.17 14.48 -6.56
CA ARG A 603 9.36 15.51 -7.60
C ARG A 603 10.83 15.91 -7.75
N ASN A 604 11.56 16.05 -6.64
CA ASN A 604 12.99 16.38 -6.68
C ASN A 604 13.83 15.23 -7.28
N VAL A 605 13.57 13.97 -6.89
CA VAL A 605 14.24 12.79 -7.46
C VAL A 605 13.94 12.67 -8.97
N HIS A 606 12.70 12.85 -9.38
CA HIS A 606 12.31 12.83 -10.79
C HIS A 606 12.99 13.93 -11.61
N ALA A 607 13.10 15.13 -11.04
CA ALA A 607 13.79 16.23 -11.70
C ALA A 607 15.31 15.97 -11.85
N LEU A 608 15.96 15.35 -10.84
CA LEU A 608 17.35 14.88 -10.94
C LEU A 608 17.51 13.85 -12.06
N HIS A 609 16.57 12.92 -12.21
CA HIS A 609 16.57 11.92 -13.28
C HIS A 609 16.49 12.57 -14.66
N LEU A 610 15.59 13.52 -14.83
CA LEU A 610 15.48 14.29 -16.07
C LEU A 610 16.75 15.08 -16.41
N GLU A 611 17.39 15.69 -15.43
CA GLU A 611 18.66 16.41 -15.60
C GLU A 611 19.78 15.47 -16.05
N GLN A 612 19.88 14.31 -15.43
CA GLN A 612 20.87 13.29 -15.80
C GLN A 612 20.68 12.77 -17.23
N LEU A 613 19.44 12.42 -17.62
CA LEU A 613 19.16 11.97 -18.98
C LEU A 613 19.45 13.05 -20.03
N LYS A 614 19.15 14.31 -19.76
CA LYS A 614 19.50 15.43 -20.63
C LYS A 614 21.00 15.61 -20.78
N GLN A 615 21.75 15.43 -19.69
CA GLN A 615 23.21 15.49 -19.72
C GLN A 615 23.79 14.33 -20.53
N GLN A 616 23.30 13.12 -20.35
CA GLN A 616 23.70 11.94 -21.15
C GLN A 616 23.36 12.12 -22.63
N GLN A 617 22.21 12.69 -22.94
CA GLN A 617 21.81 13.00 -24.31
C GLN A 617 22.76 14.04 -24.96
N ALA A 618 23.15 15.07 -24.22
CA ALA A 618 24.09 16.07 -24.72
C ALA A 618 25.48 15.45 -24.98
N VAL A 619 25.92 14.52 -24.12
CA VAL A 619 27.18 13.77 -24.34
C VAL A 619 27.08 12.88 -25.58
N ALA A 620 25.96 12.15 -25.77
CA ALA A 620 25.73 11.32 -26.95
C ALA A 620 25.74 12.14 -28.25
N TYR A 621 25.15 13.35 -28.24
CA TYR A 621 25.24 14.27 -29.39
C TYR A 621 26.68 14.73 -29.65
N ALA A 622 27.43 15.05 -28.59
CA ALA A 622 28.83 15.45 -28.71
C ALA A 622 29.74 14.33 -29.26
N GLN A 623 29.39 13.09 -28.98
CA GLN A 623 30.08 11.88 -29.44
C GLN A 623 29.56 11.39 -30.82
N HIS A 624 28.61 12.09 -31.44
CA HIS A 624 27.96 11.74 -32.70
C HIS A 624 27.18 10.42 -32.68
N ASP A 625 26.79 9.92 -31.49
CA ASP A 625 25.93 8.76 -31.31
C ASP A 625 24.44 9.16 -31.41
N LEU A 626 23.96 9.29 -32.62
CA LEU A 626 22.56 9.69 -32.91
C LEU A 626 21.54 8.64 -32.44
N ALA A 627 21.92 7.36 -32.42
CA ALA A 627 21.02 6.29 -31.96
C ALA A 627 20.76 6.40 -30.46
N MET A 628 21.81 6.53 -29.66
CA MET A 628 21.73 6.75 -28.21
C MET A 628 21.03 8.07 -27.90
N ALA A 629 21.35 9.16 -28.58
CA ALA A 629 20.71 10.45 -28.36
C ALA A 629 19.20 10.41 -28.64
N THR A 630 18.76 9.67 -29.66
CA THR A 630 17.34 9.48 -29.98
C THR A 630 16.64 8.63 -28.91
N GLN A 631 17.26 7.56 -28.45
CA GLN A 631 16.73 6.70 -27.39
C GLN A 631 16.56 7.48 -26.07
N LEU A 632 17.57 8.26 -25.68
CA LEU A 632 17.49 9.12 -24.49
C LEU A 632 16.42 10.21 -24.64
N GLY A 633 16.26 10.78 -25.84
CA GLY A 633 15.17 11.72 -26.13
C GLY A 633 13.78 11.12 -25.94
N GLN A 634 13.58 9.87 -26.33
CA GLN A 634 12.32 9.15 -26.08
C GLN A 634 12.10 8.87 -24.59
N GLN A 635 13.13 8.55 -23.85
CA GLN A 635 13.04 8.37 -22.37
C GLN A 635 12.69 9.68 -21.68
N ILE A 636 13.33 10.79 -22.05
CA ILE A 636 13.02 12.14 -21.51
C ILE A 636 11.55 12.48 -21.79
N ALA A 637 11.06 12.28 -23.01
CA ALA A 637 9.68 12.58 -23.37
C ALA A 637 8.68 11.75 -22.55
N ARG A 638 8.96 10.46 -22.33
CA ARG A 638 8.13 9.58 -21.48
C ARG A 638 8.08 10.08 -20.04
N LEU A 639 9.22 10.42 -19.45
CA LEU A 639 9.30 10.93 -18.08
C LEU A 639 8.58 12.29 -17.94
N GLN A 640 8.65 13.16 -18.94
CA GLN A 640 7.93 14.44 -18.94
C GLN A 640 6.41 14.25 -19.04
N GLN A 641 5.94 13.25 -19.77
CA GLN A 641 4.51 12.91 -19.82
C GLN A 641 3.99 12.41 -18.46
N ILE A 642 4.76 11.59 -17.75
CA ILE A 642 4.42 11.12 -16.40
C ILE A 642 4.33 12.30 -15.42
N SER A 643 5.22 13.28 -15.54
CA SER A 643 5.23 14.49 -14.71
C SER A 643 4.04 15.43 -14.98
N SER A 644 3.43 15.39 -16.18
CA SER A 644 2.29 16.25 -16.55
C SER A 644 0.92 15.61 -16.28
N SER A 645 0.85 14.31 -16.10
CA SER A 645 -0.36 13.55 -15.82
C SER A 645 -0.45 13.17 -14.34
N ARG A 646 -0.93 14.09 -13.50
CA ARG A 646 -1.28 14.02 -12.06
C ARG A 646 -0.12 13.75 -11.07
N PRO A 647 -0.01 14.58 -10.01
CA PRO A 647 0.95 14.37 -8.91
C PRO A 647 0.59 13.23 -7.93
N GLU A 648 -0.44 12.42 -8.18
CA GLU A 648 -0.93 11.38 -7.28
C GLU A 648 -0.60 9.94 -7.69
N GLU A 649 0.12 9.72 -8.80
CA GLU A 649 0.49 8.38 -9.29
C GLU A 649 2.02 8.18 -9.45
N MET A 650 2.81 8.97 -8.71
CA MET A 650 4.27 8.74 -8.70
C MET A 650 4.72 7.95 -7.47
#